data_e8d479854668d44529b71b1ab99bcaaf
#
_entry.id   e8d479854668d44529b71b1ab99bcaaf
#
_cell.length_a   1.000
_cell.length_b   1.000
_cell.length_c   1.000
_cell.angle_alpha   90.00
_cell.angle_beta   90.00
_cell.angle_gamma   90.00
#
_symmetry.space_group_name_H-M   'P 1'
#
loop_
_entity.id
_entity.type
_entity.pdbx_description
1 polymer ?
#
loop_
_entity_poly.entity_id
_entity_poly.type
_entity_poly.pdbx_seq_one_letter_code
_entity_poly.pdbx_strand_id
1 'polypeptide(L)'
;MAVLEKIRVKFGLAISIIIALALLSFIIDPSTLESALHSMSSKYDVGRIAGKSISYQDFQEEVDRFTNINEIMTGSSVQNEESQKQIRDAAWQNLLDKYMFIKNAKAAGLNVGEDEMVDLTTGDHVSPVLLQSGMFADEGGNFSPETLVQFVQQIDADPSGQLRTYWNYLQNTIHTQQYYTKYGSLFTAGNLSNALQVKDNMAFNNTTADVEYVMASYPIARDSSIEVSSNEIKSFYKNHKDFFKQKAHRDIEYVVYEVVPSEDDITATNDAIAAVYDEFCATDNMKAFLLKNSDRSLNDYWYKAGELKTISIPVDEQVFAGAGNTTSIIKDGNTFYAARVMDSAMISDSVYVKHILLQGENARHTADSLLNVIQKGGNFSNLAAQYSLDQSSAVDGEMGTIGWMTQTYMIPGFESVITADAGKPFVLDTQYGSHVVLVSNKTAPVAKKKVAILEKTALASKETFNKYYSQANTFATIANGTFEGYQKALDSTKVYSQKMSITEATANYGTIDNAKEVTRWVFEAKDGKASNIITVNNNYFFVVALKQSYKEGYAAIKDVAPSIKENLYTQKLQDKYKAEIAGKIAGLSSMEAIAQALGVEVETNTDLALASPMVEPALLGTILATESGKISAPTAGILGVYVAKVNAKKDNAYYTEEDARMYDAQKAQYTAQQVVPAMMELNDVTDNRERFF
;
A
#
# COMPACT_ATOMS: atom_id res chain seq x y z
N MET A 1 68.57 28.47 -29.36
CA MET A 1 67.55 29.45 -28.89
C MET A 1 66.38 29.61 -29.88
N ALA A 2 66.49 29.38 -31.17
CA ALA A 2 65.42 29.54 -32.18
C ALA A 2 64.27 28.57 -32.09
N VAL A 3 64.40 27.37 -31.44
CA VAL A 3 63.33 26.33 -31.32
C VAL A 3 62.39 26.72 -30.21
N LEU A 4 62.90 27.20 -29.07
CA LEU A 4 62.06 27.61 -27.90
C LEU A 4 61.22 28.84 -28.23
N GLU A 5 61.74 29.77 -29.07
CA GLU A 5 61.00 30.94 -29.49
C GLU A 5 59.86 30.60 -30.48
N LYS A 6 60.10 29.68 -31.40
CA LYS A 6 59.04 29.15 -32.29
C LYS A 6 57.91 28.42 -31.52
N ILE A 7 58.26 27.68 -30.48
CA ILE A 7 57.31 27.01 -29.63
C ILE A 7 56.45 28.00 -28.82
N ARG A 8 57.10 29.05 -28.27
CA ARG A 8 56.44 30.11 -27.51
C ARG A 8 55.46 30.93 -28.35
N VAL A 9 55.81 31.25 -29.59
CA VAL A 9 54.97 32.08 -30.48
C VAL A 9 53.84 31.27 -31.12
N LYS A 10 54.03 29.97 -31.43
CA LYS A 10 53.07 29.15 -32.14
C LYS A 10 52.17 28.36 -31.22
N PHE A 11 52.63 28.06 -30.01
CA PHE A 11 51.90 27.24 -29.03
C PHE A 11 51.75 27.92 -27.66
N GLY A 12 52.07 29.18 -27.52
CA GLY A 12 52.06 29.96 -26.28
C GLY A 12 50.64 29.92 -25.62
N LEU A 13 49.58 30.08 -26.42
CA LEU A 13 48.21 29.99 -25.97
C LEU A 13 47.86 28.58 -25.47
N ALA A 14 48.25 27.55 -26.21
CA ALA A 14 48.00 26.16 -25.83
C ALA A 14 48.75 25.77 -24.55
N ILE A 15 50.00 26.22 -24.39
CA ILE A 15 50.78 25.99 -23.16
C ILE A 15 50.16 26.72 -21.98
N SER A 16 49.71 27.97 -22.17
CA SER A 16 49.01 28.73 -21.13
C SER A 16 47.69 28.07 -20.69
N ILE A 17 46.93 27.49 -21.62
CA ILE A 17 45.70 26.71 -21.30
C ILE A 17 46.05 25.45 -20.55
N ILE A 18 47.10 24.71 -20.95
CA ILE A 18 47.54 23.51 -20.25
C ILE A 18 48.00 23.81 -18.82
N ILE A 19 48.77 24.92 -18.66
CA ILE A 19 49.21 25.37 -17.32
C ILE A 19 48.01 25.80 -16.47
N ALA A 20 47.06 26.54 -17.05
CA ALA A 20 45.83 26.93 -16.37
C ALA A 20 45.00 25.73 -15.94
N LEU A 21 44.84 24.72 -16.81
CA LEU A 21 44.15 23.46 -16.50
C LEU A 21 44.91 22.65 -15.42
N ALA A 22 46.24 22.63 -15.46
CA ALA A 22 47.06 21.97 -14.45
C ALA A 22 46.95 22.66 -13.08
N LEU A 23 46.95 24.00 -13.07
CA LEU A 23 46.69 24.76 -11.82
C LEU A 23 45.27 24.61 -11.32
N LEU A 24 44.30 24.58 -12.23
CA LEU A 24 42.89 24.33 -11.87
C LEU A 24 42.71 22.92 -11.23
N SER A 25 43.39 21.91 -11.77
CA SER A 25 43.36 20.54 -11.22
C SER A 25 44.03 20.41 -9.85
N PHE A 26 44.84 21.37 -9.44
CA PHE A 26 45.46 21.42 -8.09
C PHE A 26 44.58 22.17 -7.07
N ILE A 27 43.68 23.04 -7.57
CA ILE A 27 42.81 23.88 -6.74
C ILE A 27 41.46 23.21 -6.53
N ILE A 28 41.02 22.40 -7.48
CA ILE A 28 39.75 21.68 -7.40
C ILE A 28 40.00 20.31 -6.76
N ASP A 29 39.50 20.13 -5.55
CA ASP A 29 39.45 18.83 -4.90
C ASP A 29 38.72 17.84 -5.83
N PRO A 30 39.32 16.66 -6.13
CA PRO A 30 38.67 15.64 -6.95
C PRO A 30 37.23 15.29 -6.51
N SER A 31 36.96 15.34 -5.22
CA SER A 31 35.62 15.10 -4.66
C SER A 31 34.60 16.19 -5.03
N THR A 32 35.06 17.47 -5.13
CA THR A 32 34.20 18.57 -5.57
C THR A 32 33.95 18.54 -7.07
N LEU A 33 34.91 18.09 -7.88
CA LEU A 33 34.72 17.90 -9.31
C LEU A 33 33.80 16.73 -9.61
N GLU A 34 33.95 15.65 -8.87
CA GLU A 34 33.07 14.46 -8.95
C GLU A 34 31.64 14.82 -8.56
N SER A 35 31.45 15.56 -7.45
CA SER A 35 30.15 16.08 -7.02
C SER A 35 29.51 17.01 -8.06
N ALA A 36 30.32 17.92 -8.68
CA ALA A 36 29.82 18.80 -9.71
C ALA A 36 29.48 18.07 -11.02
N LEU A 37 30.23 17.04 -11.39
CA LEU A 37 29.90 16.18 -12.54
C LEU A 37 28.69 15.31 -12.28
N HIS A 38 28.51 14.82 -11.07
CA HIS A 38 27.29 14.09 -10.64
C HIS A 38 26.07 15.01 -10.65
N SER A 39 26.17 16.24 -10.18
CA SER A 39 25.09 17.22 -10.21
C SER A 39 24.67 17.69 -11.61
N MET A 40 25.56 17.56 -12.60
CA MET A 40 25.28 17.90 -14.00
C MET A 40 24.73 16.73 -14.83
N SER A 41 24.70 15.53 -14.31
CA SER A 41 24.23 14.35 -15.03
C SER A 41 22.80 13.95 -14.54
N SER A 42 21.80 14.17 -15.39
CA SER A 42 20.40 13.75 -15.13
C SER A 42 20.24 12.25 -14.85
N LYS A 43 21.31 11.45 -15.01
CA LYS A 43 21.34 10.03 -14.68
C LYS A 43 21.24 9.76 -13.17
N TYR A 44 21.57 10.74 -12.34
CA TYR A 44 21.56 10.66 -10.88
C TYR A 44 20.38 11.42 -10.26
N ASP A 45 19.47 11.95 -11.08
CA ASP A 45 18.26 12.60 -10.58
C ASP A 45 17.27 11.54 -10.09
N VAL A 46 16.83 11.69 -8.83
CA VAL A 46 15.79 10.85 -8.23
C VAL A 46 14.45 11.06 -8.93
N GLY A 47 14.29 12.17 -9.62
CA GLY A 47 13.14 12.44 -10.44
C GLY A 47 13.11 13.85 -11.00
N ARG A 48 11.99 14.19 -11.65
CA ARG A 48 11.72 15.52 -12.19
C ARG A 48 10.29 15.91 -11.89
N ILE A 49 10.08 17.12 -11.40
CA ILE A 49 8.76 17.65 -11.02
C ILE A 49 8.56 19.00 -11.68
N ALA A 50 7.58 19.12 -12.59
CA ALA A 50 7.21 20.37 -13.27
C ALA A 50 8.44 21.10 -13.86
N GLY A 51 9.31 20.35 -14.52
CA GLY A 51 10.53 20.87 -15.17
C GLY A 51 11.75 21.02 -14.26
N LYS A 52 11.61 20.87 -12.92
CA LYS A 52 12.72 20.90 -11.97
C LYS A 52 13.25 19.49 -11.73
N SER A 53 14.55 19.27 -11.97
CA SER A 53 15.25 18.05 -11.56
C SER A 53 15.40 18.01 -10.03
N ILE A 54 15.19 16.83 -9.46
CA ILE A 54 15.38 16.55 -8.04
C ILE A 54 16.60 15.65 -7.92
N SER A 55 17.69 16.20 -7.41
CA SER A 55 18.92 15.44 -7.20
C SER A 55 18.75 14.43 -6.05
N TYR A 56 19.65 13.43 -5.99
CA TYR A 56 19.69 12.49 -4.86
C TYR A 56 19.88 13.22 -3.53
N GLN A 57 20.75 14.25 -3.52
CA GLN A 57 21.03 15.04 -2.32
C GLN A 57 19.80 15.84 -1.86
N ASP A 58 19.14 16.57 -2.78
CA ASP A 58 17.92 17.33 -2.44
C ASP A 58 16.82 16.42 -1.87
N PHE A 59 16.69 15.20 -2.44
CA PHE A 59 15.73 14.23 -1.97
C PHE A 59 16.10 13.66 -0.60
N GLN A 60 17.39 13.33 -0.39
CA GLN A 60 17.87 12.80 0.88
C GLN A 60 17.70 13.81 2.03
N GLU A 61 17.98 15.11 1.78
CA GLU A 61 17.71 16.18 2.74
C GLU A 61 16.24 16.23 3.16
N GLU A 62 15.34 15.98 2.22
CA GLU A 62 13.90 15.92 2.50
C GLU A 62 13.52 14.64 3.29
N VAL A 63 14.11 13.50 2.94
CA VAL A 63 13.93 12.23 3.68
C VAL A 63 14.43 12.37 5.11
N ASP A 64 15.62 12.94 5.33
CA ASP A 64 16.19 13.18 6.66
C ASP A 64 15.30 14.10 7.49
N ARG A 65 14.71 15.12 6.88
CA ARG A 65 13.72 16.00 7.54
C ARG A 65 12.50 15.23 8.00
N PHE A 66 11.91 14.37 7.15
CA PHE A 66 10.74 13.56 7.50
C PHE A 66 11.09 12.45 8.49
N THR A 67 12.30 11.90 8.45
CA THR A 67 12.80 10.96 9.47
C THR A 67 12.83 11.62 10.83
N ASN A 68 13.41 12.82 10.94
CA ASN A 68 13.45 13.58 12.19
C ASN A 68 12.03 13.91 12.71
N ILE A 69 11.13 14.31 11.83
CA ILE A 69 9.72 14.56 12.20
C ILE A 69 9.07 13.27 12.74
N ASN A 70 9.29 12.13 12.08
CA ASN A 70 8.76 10.85 12.54
C ASN A 70 9.33 10.45 13.91
N GLU A 71 10.62 10.67 14.14
CA GLU A 71 11.25 10.42 15.44
C GLU A 71 10.69 11.31 16.55
N ILE A 72 10.43 12.60 16.26
CA ILE A 72 9.77 13.52 17.20
C ILE A 72 8.35 13.02 17.53
N MET A 73 7.59 12.55 16.54
CA MET A 73 6.22 12.09 16.71
C MET A 73 6.10 10.77 17.47
N THR A 74 7.02 9.83 17.20
CA THR A 74 6.92 8.45 17.70
C THR A 74 7.81 8.19 18.92
N GLY A 75 8.77 9.08 19.19
CA GLY A 75 9.81 8.89 20.20
C GLY A 75 10.77 7.75 19.89
N SER A 76 10.78 7.21 18.68
CA SER A 76 11.55 6.04 18.28
C SER A 76 12.21 6.24 16.93
N SER A 77 13.45 5.75 16.76
CA SER A 77 14.10 5.75 15.45
C SER A 77 13.47 4.70 14.52
N VAL A 78 13.44 5.04 13.23
CA VAL A 78 12.89 4.19 12.17
C VAL A 78 13.83 3.00 11.91
N GLN A 79 13.35 1.78 12.11
CA GLN A 79 14.19 0.58 12.04
C GLN A 79 13.81 -0.42 10.94
N ASN A 80 12.62 -0.28 10.33
CA ASN A 80 12.17 -1.22 9.32
C ASN A 80 12.01 -0.56 7.94
N GLU A 81 12.15 -1.37 6.89
CA GLU A 81 12.10 -0.91 5.49
C GLU A 81 10.74 -0.31 5.12
N GLU A 82 9.64 -0.84 5.64
CA GLU A 82 8.30 -0.31 5.35
C GLU A 82 8.14 1.13 5.87
N SER A 83 8.57 1.40 7.09
CA SER A 83 8.56 2.76 7.65
C SER A 83 9.52 3.70 6.89
N GLN A 84 10.68 3.22 6.46
CA GLN A 84 11.59 4.01 5.61
C GLN A 84 10.96 4.33 4.26
N LYS A 85 10.24 3.38 3.66
CA LYS A 85 9.50 3.61 2.41
C LYS A 85 8.40 4.67 2.60
N GLN A 86 7.62 4.58 3.68
CA GLN A 86 6.59 5.59 3.99
C GLN A 86 7.19 6.99 4.15
N ILE A 87 8.36 7.11 4.78
CA ILE A 87 9.08 8.39 4.90
C ILE A 87 9.54 8.90 3.54
N ARG A 88 10.12 8.04 2.69
CA ARG A 88 10.49 8.40 1.32
C ARG A 88 9.30 8.85 0.48
N ASP A 89 8.15 8.19 0.64
CA ASP A 89 6.91 8.55 -0.04
C ASP A 89 6.37 9.90 0.45
N ALA A 90 6.40 10.16 1.75
CA ALA A 90 6.02 11.45 2.33
C ALA A 90 6.95 12.60 1.87
N ALA A 91 8.26 12.36 1.83
CA ALA A 91 9.24 13.31 1.32
C ALA A 91 8.99 13.64 -0.17
N TRP A 92 8.73 12.63 -0.99
CA TRP A 92 8.41 12.84 -2.40
C TRP A 92 7.09 13.59 -2.59
N GLN A 93 6.05 13.24 -1.84
CA GLN A 93 4.77 13.95 -1.89
C GLN A 93 4.93 15.43 -1.53
N ASN A 94 5.72 15.73 -0.50
CA ASN A 94 6.00 17.13 -0.14
C ASN A 94 6.73 17.91 -1.26
N LEU A 95 7.61 17.27 -2.00
CA LEU A 95 8.25 17.88 -3.16
C LEU A 95 7.27 18.11 -4.32
N LEU A 96 6.35 17.16 -4.57
CA LEU A 96 5.24 17.32 -5.53
C LEU A 96 4.35 18.51 -5.14
N ASP A 97 3.98 18.59 -3.87
CA ASP A 97 3.16 19.70 -3.35
C ASP A 97 3.86 21.04 -3.55
N LYS A 98 5.12 21.12 -3.20
CA LYS A 98 5.92 22.34 -3.27
C LYS A 98 6.14 22.82 -4.71
N TYR A 99 6.56 21.93 -5.61
CA TYR A 99 7.02 22.32 -6.94
C TYR A 99 5.94 22.25 -8.02
N MET A 100 4.88 21.49 -7.80
CA MET A 100 3.78 21.32 -8.76
C MET A 100 2.44 21.80 -8.21
N PHE A 101 1.92 21.16 -7.16
CA PHE A 101 0.53 21.36 -6.74
C PHE A 101 0.25 22.80 -6.27
N ILE A 102 0.98 23.30 -5.28
CA ILE A 102 0.78 24.65 -4.73
C ILE A 102 1.03 25.72 -5.81
N LYS A 103 2.00 25.51 -6.70
CA LYS A 103 2.26 26.40 -7.81
C LYS A 103 1.08 26.48 -8.77
N ASN A 104 0.48 25.36 -9.13
CA ASN A 104 -0.71 25.31 -9.99
C ASN A 104 -1.95 25.88 -9.28
N ALA A 105 -2.13 25.61 -7.99
CA ALA A 105 -3.21 26.17 -7.20
C ALA A 105 -3.13 27.71 -7.14
N LYS A 106 -1.95 28.26 -6.91
CA LYS A 106 -1.71 29.71 -6.97
C LYS A 106 -1.96 30.29 -8.37
N ALA A 107 -1.56 29.59 -9.42
CA ALA A 107 -1.83 30.00 -10.80
C ALA A 107 -3.34 29.99 -11.12
N ALA A 108 -4.13 29.14 -10.46
CA ALA A 108 -5.59 29.13 -10.53
C ALA A 108 -6.25 30.26 -9.68
N GLY A 109 -5.45 31.11 -9.05
CA GLY A 109 -5.94 32.23 -8.25
C GLY A 109 -6.24 31.89 -6.78
N LEU A 110 -5.91 30.71 -6.32
CA LEU A 110 -6.09 30.32 -4.92
C LEU A 110 -4.97 30.88 -4.05
N ASN A 111 -5.32 31.30 -2.84
CA ASN A 111 -4.38 31.73 -1.83
C ASN A 111 -4.84 31.24 -0.45
N VAL A 112 -3.86 30.96 0.41
CA VAL A 112 -4.05 30.71 1.85
C VAL A 112 -3.23 31.78 2.56
N GLY A 113 -3.95 32.76 3.15
CA GLY A 113 -3.34 33.92 3.81
C GLY A 113 -3.06 33.68 5.30
N GLU A 114 -2.39 34.67 5.91
CA GLU A 114 -2.04 34.59 7.34
C GLU A 114 -3.28 34.55 8.24
N ASP A 115 -4.29 35.40 7.97
CA ASP A 115 -5.54 35.44 8.75
C ASP A 115 -6.27 34.09 8.69
N GLU A 116 -6.27 33.44 7.52
CA GLU A 116 -6.83 32.10 7.34
C GLU A 116 -6.03 31.04 8.09
N MET A 117 -4.70 31.13 8.09
CA MET A 117 -3.88 30.24 8.89
C MET A 117 -4.11 30.38 10.38
N VAL A 118 -4.38 31.59 10.87
CA VAL A 118 -4.79 31.82 12.28
C VAL A 118 -6.11 31.15 12.56
N ASP A 119 -7.11 31.30 11.68
CA ASP A 119 -8.42 30.65 11.82
C ASP A 119 -8.31 29.12 11.82
N LEU A 120 -7.44 28.55 10.96
CA LEU A 120 -7.19 27.11 10.88
C LEU A 120 -6.38 26.54 12.06
N THR A 121 -5.80 27.39 12.90
CA THR A 121 -5.01 26.92 14.06
C THR A 121 -5.72 27.18 15.38
N THR A 122 -6.19 28.40 15.60
CA THR A 122 -6.77 28.84 16.90
C THR A 122 -8.12 29.53 16.77
N GLY A 123 -8.69 29.64 15.55
CA GLY A 123 -9.99 30.24 15.28
C GLY A 123 -11.14 29.24 15.30
N ASP A 124 -12.24 29.62 14.65
CA ASP A 124 -13.49 28.84 14.64
C ASP A 124 -13.44 27.61 13.70
N HIS A 125 -12.50 27.59 12.72
CA HIS A 125 -12.38 26.54 11.70
C HIS A 125 -11.06 25.75 11.83
N VAL A 126 -10.78 25.23 13.02
CA VAL A 126 -9.53 24.50 13.28
C VAL A 126 -9.33 23.34 12.29
N SER A 127 -8.12 23.26 11.74
CA SER A 127 -7.74 22.25 10.76
C SER A 127 -7.89 20.82 11.30
N PRO A 128 -8.42 19.88 10.49
CA PRO A 128 -8.43 18.45 10.83
C PRO A 128 -7.05 17.89 11.22
N VAL A 129 -5.97 18.48 10.72
CA VAL A 129 -4.60 18.12 11.09
C VAL A 129 -4.34 18.30 12.59
N LEU A 130 -4.86 19.36 13.18
CA LEU A 130 -4.75 19.60 14.63
C LEU A 130 -5.79 18.83 15.41
N LEU A 131 -7.04 18.78 14.91
CA LEU A 131 -8.13 18.04 15.57
C LEU A 131 -7.84 16.54 15.73
N GLN A 132 -7.11 15.95 14.77
CA GLN A 132 -6.73 14.53 14.79
C GLN A 132 -5.40 14.28 15.53
N SER A 133 -4.69 15.33 15.91
CA SER A 133 -3.45 15.23 16.66
C SER A 133 -3.76 15.10 18.15
N GLY A 134 -3.53 13.90 18.71
CA GLY A 134 -3.68 13.68 20.15
C GLY A 134 -2.79 14.56 21.03
N MET A 135 -1.76 15.20 20.46
CA MET A 135 -0.84 16.08 21.17
C MET A 135 -1.53 17.36 21.69
N PHE A 136 -2.59 17.82 21.02
CA PHE A 136 -3.31 19.03 21.38
C PHE A 136 -4.71 18.73 21.94
N ALA A 137 -4.91 17.53 22.46
CA ALA A 137 -6.16 17.13 23.09
C ALA A 137 -6.20 17.57 24.55
N ASP A 138 -7.41 17.92 24.99
CA ASP A 138 -7.73 18.08 26.41
C ASP A 138 -7.85 16.72 27.12
N GLU A 139 -8.17 16.74 28.40
CA GLU A 139 -8.40 15.54 29.20
C GLU A 139 -9.55 14.66 28.67
N GLY A 140 -10.47 15.22 27.91
CA GLY A 140 -11.58 14.51 27.29
C GLY A 140 -11.26 13.96 25.90
N GLY A 141 -10.03 14.15 25.41
CA GLY A 141 -9.62 13.74 24.06
C GLY A 141 -10.06 14.68 22.94
N ASN A 142 -10.63 15.85 23.27
CA ASN A 142 -11.01 16.86 22.31
C ASN A 142 -9.87 17.87 22.12
N PHE A 143 -9.81 18.46 20.94
CA PHE A 143 -8.84 19.51 20.67
C PHE A 143 -8.97 20.67 21.66
N SER A 144 -7.85 21.11 22.24
CA SER A 144 -7.76 22.22 23.18
C SER A 144 -6.88 23.33 22.60
N PRO A 145 -7.47 24.51 22.30
CA PRO A 145 -6.69 25.67 21.88
C PRO A 145 -5.66 26.11 22.94
N GLU A 146 -5.97 25.95 24.23
CA GLU A 146 -5.09 26.29 25.35
C GLU A 146 -3.83 25.41 25.31
N THR A 147 -3.98 24.10 25.07
CA THR A 147 -2.85 23.16 24.94
C THR A 147 -1.96 23.53 23.76
N LEU A 148 -2.55 23.90 22.62
CA LEU A 148 -1.82 24.38 21.47
C LEU A 148 -1.05 25.68 21.77
N VAL A 149 -1.67 26.65 22.43
CA VAL A 149 -1.03 27.92 22.83
C VAL A 149 0.15 27.65 23.77
N GLN A 150 0.00 26.76 24.75
CA GLN A 150 1.07 26.35 25.65
C GLN A 150 2.22 25.71 24.89
N PHE A 151 1.94 24.81 23.96
CA PHE A 151 2.94 24.21 23.09
C PHE A 151 3.72 25.28 22.31
N VAL A 152 3.03 26.23 21.69
CA VAL A 152 3.67 27.32 20.90
C VAL A 152 4.57 28.20 21.80
N GLN A 153 4.14 28.47 23.05
CA GLN A 153 4.96 29.23 24.01
C GLN A 153 6.24 28.49 24.43
N GLN A 154 6.20 27.15 24.44
CA GLN A 154 7.38 26.32 24.78
C GLN A 154 8.42 26.26 23.65
N ILE A 155 8.05 26.57 22.41
CA ILE A 155 8.96 26.47 21.25
C ILE A 155 10.25 27.29 21.44
N ASP A 156 10.13 28.52 21.99
CA ASP A 156 11.29 29.40 22.17
C ASP A 156 12.16 28.98 23.38
N ALA A 157 11.60 28.18 24.29
CA ALA A 157 12.30 27.64 25.44
C ALA A 157 12.96 26.28 25.16
N ASP A 158 12.69 25.65 24.00
CA ASP A 158 13.25 24.35 23.64
C ASP A 158 14.67 24.48 23.07
N PRO A 159 15.72 24.06 23.80
CA PRO A 159 17.10 24.16 23.32
C PRO A 159 17.43 23.15 22.22
N SER A 160 16.62 22.10 22.06
CA SER A 160 16.80 21.06 21.02
C SER A 160 16.32 21.52 19.65
N GLY A 161 15.40 22.50 19.59
CA GLY A 161 14.74 22.96 18.38
C GLY A 161 13.72 21.97 17.80
N GLN A 162 13.45 20.86 18.47
CA GLN A 162 12.53 19.82 17.99
C GLN A 162 11.08 20.32 17.93
N LEU A 163 10.64 21.07 18.96
CA LEU A 163 9.29 21.63 18.97
C LEU A 163 9.07 22.61 17.80
N ARG A 164 10.08 23.41 17.49
CA ARG A 164 10.06 24.33 16.33
C ARG A 164 9.99 23.57 15.01
N THR A 165 10.78 22.50 14.87
CA THR A 165 10.78 21.66 13.67
C THR A 165 9.41 21.02 13.45
N TYR A 166 8.83 20.49 14.50
CA TYR A 166 7.49 19.90 14.46
C TYR A 166 6.39 20.92 14.18
N TRP A 167 6.45 22.10 14.80
CA TRP A 167 5.49 23.17 14.55
C TRP A 167 5.53 23.64 13.09
N ASN A 168 6.71 23.87 12.54
CA ASN A 168 6.86 24.22 11.13
C ASN A 168 6.30 23.14 10.18
N TYR A 169 6.46 21.89 10.55
CA TYR A 169 5.86 20.77 9.80
C TYR A 169 4.33 20.83 9.85
N LEU A 170 3.73 21.03 11.02
CA LEU A 170 2.27 21.15 11.17
C LEU A 170 1.73 22.34 10.36
N GLN A 171 2.34 23.52 10.48
CA GLN A 171 1.94 24.69 9.72
C GLN A 171 2.00 24.45 8.19
N ASN A 172 3.05 23.84 7.69
CA ASN A 172 3.17 23.49 6.29
C ASN A 172 2.12 22.45 5.85
N THR A 173 1.81 21.50 6.71
CA THR A 173 0.79 20.46 6.45
C THR A 173 -0.61 21.09 6.39
N ILE A 174 -0.96 21.96 7.35
CA ILE A 174 -2.23 22.70 7.37
C ILE A 174 -2.37 23.57 6.12
N HIS A 175 -1.32 24.32 5.79
CA HIS A 175 -1.29 25.20 4.63
C HIS A 175 -1.50 24.40 3.32
N THR A 176 -0.79 23.29 3.15
CA THR A 176 -0.91 22.41 1.98
C THR A 176 -2.30 21.77 1.92
N GLN A 177 -2.80 21.25 3.04
CA GLN A 177 -4.14 20.65 3.13
C GLN A 177 -5.23 21.66 2.75
N GLN A 178 -5.08 22.92 3.17
CA GLN A 178 -6.05 23.97 2.81
C GLN A 178 -6.02 24.30 1.32
N TYR A 179 -4.85 24.25 0.67
CA TYR A 179 -4.80 24.34 -0.79
C TYR A 179 -5.51 23.16 -1.48
N TYR A 180 -5.35 21.92 -0.97
CA TYR A 180 -6.08 20.76 -1.47
C TYR A 180 -7.59 20.94 -1.31
N THR A 181 -8.04 21.40 -0.15
CA THR A 181 -9.45 21.67 0.13
C THR A 181 -10.03 22.72 -0.83
N LYS A 182 -9.35 23.84 -0.99
CA LYS A 182 -9.79 24.91 -1.91
C LYS A 182 -9.79 24.45 -3.37
N TYR A 183 -8.71 23.77 -3.79
CA TYR A 183 -8.60 23.29 -5.15
C TYR A 183 -9.66 22.22 -5.47
N GLY A 184 -9.85 21.27 -4.58
CA GLY A 184 -10.90 20.26 -4.69
C GLY A 184 -12.31 20.90 -4.73
N SER A 185 -12.53 21.96 -3.95
CA SER A 185 -13.80 22.70 -3.94
C SER A 185 -14.14 23.37 -5.28
N LEU A 186 -13.15 23.72 -6.10
CA LEU A 186 -13.41 24.22 -7.46
C LEU A 186 -14.13 23.18 -8.31
N PHE A 187 -13.79 21.90 -8.14
CA PHE A 187 -14.40 20.79 -8.88
C PHE A 187 -15.72 20.35 -8.27
N THR A 188 -15.80 20.23 -6.96
CA THR A 188 -17.03 19.83 -6.27
C THR A 188 -18.11 20.90 -6.37
N ALA A 189 -17.76 22.19 -6.19
CA ALA A 189 -18.70 23.29 -6.32
C ALA A 189 -19.05 23.62 -7.78
N GLY A 190 -18.11 23.40 -8.72
CA GLY A 190 -18.36 23.61 -10.15
C GLY A 190 -19.20 22.49 -10.79
N ASN A 191 -19.26 21.33 -10.17
CA ASN A 191 -20.00 20.16 -10.67
C ASN A 191 -21.33 19.98 -9.91
N LEU A 192 -22.09 21.07 -9.80
CA LEU A 192 -23.39 21.05 -9.15
C LEU A 192 -24.41 20.29 -9.97
N SER A 193 -25.10 19.36 -9.33
CA SER A 193 -26.31 18.72 -9.89
C SER A 193 -27.35 19.75 -10.28
N ASN A 194 -27.66 19.86 -11.56
CA ASN A 194 -28.79 20.66 -11.99
C ASN A 194 -30.09 19.83 -12.07
N ALA A 195 -31.24 20.51 -12.04
CA ALA A 195 -32.54 19.84 -12.02
C ALA A 195 -32.77 18.90 -13.23
N LEU A 196 -32.17 19.19 -14.38
CA LEU A 196 -32.28 18.33 -15.57
C LEU A 196 -31.47 17.04 -15.38
N GLN A 197 -30.22 17.13 -14.93
CA GLN A 197 -29.39 15.96 -14.63
C GLN A 197 -30.03 15.06 -13.57
N VAL A 198 -30.55 15.66 -12.49
CA VAL A 198 -31.27 14.93 -11.44
C VAL A 198 -32.47 14.19 -12.03
N LYS A 199 -33.28 14.86 -12.85
CA LYS A 199 -34.45 14.27 -13.50
C LYS A 199 -34.04 13.12 -14.44
N ASP A 200 -32.98 13.31 -15.23
CA ASP A 200 -32.49 12.29 -16.15
C ASP A 200 -31.92 11.09 -15.41
N ASN A 201 -31.18 11.32 -14.32
CA ASN A 201 -30.68 10.26 -13.44
C ASN A 201 -31.82 9.47 -12.78
N MET A 202 -32.83 10.18 -12.28
CA MET A 202 -34.01 9.54 -11.69
C MET A 202 -34.75 8.71 -12.73
N ALA A 203 -34.99 9.27 -13.91
CA ALA A 203 -35.69 8.57 -15.01
C ALA A 203 -34.90 7.30 -15.39
N PHE A 204 -33.59 7.40 -15.61
CA PHE A 204 -32.76 6.26 -15.98
C PHE A 204 -32.76 5.15 -14.91
N ASN A 205 -32.62 5.50 -13.64
CA ASN A 205 -32.55 4.53 -12.55
C ASN A 205 -33.91 3.99 -12.13
N ASN A 206 -35.01 4.73 -12.33
CA ASN A 206 -36.35 4.29 -12.00
C ASN A 206 -37.07 3.55 -13.13
N THR A 207 -36.58 3.67 -14.36
CA THR A 207 -37.27 3.03 -15.48
C THR A 207 -36.94 1.54 -15.55
N THR A 208 -37.96 0.70 -15.55
CA THR A 208 -37.88 -0.71 -15.90
C THR A 208 -38.64 -1.00 -17.20
N ALA A 209 -38.32 -2.08 -17.85
CA ALA A 209 -38.98 -2.48 -19.07
C ALA A 209 -39.40 -3.95 -19.08
N ASP A 210 -40.58 -4.24 -19.56
CA ASP A 210 -40.99 -5.57 -19.98
C ASP A 210 -40.57 -5.80 -21.39
N VAL A 211 -39.69 -6.76 -21.64
CA VAL A 211 -39.08 -6.95 -22.97
C VAL A 211 -39.06 -8.40 -23.39
N GLU A 212 -39.19 -8.60 -24.69
CA GLU A 212 -38.85 -9.83 -25.38
C GLU A 212 -37.64 -9.52 -26.26
N TYR A 213 -36.61 -10.35 -26.24
CA TYR A 213 -35.44 -10.14 -27.07
C TYR A 213 -34.89 -11.45 -27.62
N VAL A 214 -34.16 -11.34 -28.71
CA VAL A 214 -33.36 -12.43 -29.27
C VAL A 214 -31.91 -11.97 -29.41
N MET A 215 -30.96 -12.90 -29.24
CA MET A 215 -29.54 -12.68 -29.47
C MET A 215 -29.06 -13.67 -30.53
N ALA A 216 -28.64 -13.19 -31.67
CA ALA A 216 -27.92 -13.98 -32.67
C ALA A 216 -26.41 -13.88 -32.37
N SER A 217 -25.84 -14.92 -31.76
CA SER A 217 -24.43 -14.96 -31.40
C SER A 217 -23.52 -14.90 -32.62
N TYR A 218 -22.34 -14.29 -32.46
CA TYR A 218 -21.32 -14.34 -33.50
C TYR A 218 -20.77 -15.76 -33.65
N PRO A 219 -20.31 -16.15 -34.85
CA PRO A 219 -19.73 -17.48 -35.07
C PRO A 219 -18.42 -17.61 -34.28
N ILE A 220 -18.21 -18.79 -33.70
CA ILE A 220 -16.95 -19.13 -33.00
C ILE A 220 -15.78 -19.16 -33.98
N ALA A 221 -16.03 -19.69 -35.22
CA ALA A 221 -15.02 -19.73 -36.26
C ALA A 221 -14.80 -18.35 -36.86
N ARG A 222 -13.53 -18.00 -37.05
CA ARG A 222 -13.17 -16.71 -37.69
C ARG A 222 -13.73 -16.62 -39.10
N ASP A 223 -14.40 -15.54 -39.40
CA ASP A 223 -14.93 -15.27 -40.76
C ASP A 223 -13.80 -14.83 -41.70
N SER A 224 -13.44 -15.73 -42.63
CA SER A 224 -12.36 -15.49 -43.59
C SER A 224 -12.68 -14.41 -44.63
N SER A 225 -13.95 -14.03 -44.79
CA SER A 225 -14.35 -12.97 -45.72
C SER A 225 -14.07 -11.56 -45.16
N ILE A 226 -13.75 -11.44 -43.86
CA ILE A 226 -13.47 -10.17 -43.25
C ILE A 226 -11.95 -9.95 -43.25
N GLU A 227 -11.53 -9.02 -44.11
CA GLU A 227 -10.14 -8.62 -44.22
C GLU A 227 -9.91 -7.24 -43.56
N VAL A 228 -8.79 -7.11 -42.85
CA VAL A 228 -8.31 -5.82 -42.31
C VAL A 228 -6.99 -5.49 -42.99
N SER A 229 -7.00 -4.43 -43.76
CA SER A 229 -5.84 -3.98 -44.51
C SER A 229 -4.84 -3.21 -43.66
N SER A 230 -3.58 -3.20 -44.11
CA SER A 230 -2.52 -2.41 -43.45
C SER A 230 -2.81 -0.90 -43.45
N ASN A 231 -3.58 -0.41 -44.44
CA ASN A 231 -3.95 1.01 -44.51
C ASN A 231 -4.97 1.37 -43.41
N GLU A 232 -5.93 0.50 -43.15
CA GLU A 232 -6.92 0.69 -42.07
C GLU A 232 -6.22 0.69 -40.71
N ILE A 233 -5.29 -0.23 -40.48
CA ILE A 233 -4.47 -0.26 -39.24
C ILE A 233 -3.71 1.05 -39.06
N LYS A 234 -3.05 1.55 -40.13
CA LYS A 234 -2.32 2.84 -40.07
C LYS A 234 -3.26 4.03 -39.82
N SER A 235 -4.42 4.04 -40.46
CA SER A 235 -5.42 5.07 -40.26
C SER A 235 -5.99 5.08 -38.86
N PHE A 236 -6.33 3.91 -38.31
CA PHE A 236 -6.78 3.75 -36.93
C PHE A 236 -5.74 4.25 -35.92
N TYR A 237 -4.49 3.79 -36.06
CA TYR A 237 -3.39 4.23 -35.21
C TYR A 237 -3.21 5.75 -35.25
N LYS A 238 -3.23 6.36 -36.44
CA LYS A 238 -3.07 7.81 -36.59
C LYS A 238 -4.19 8.60 -35.91
N ASN A 239 -5.42 8.13 -36.04
CA ASN A 239 -6.62 8.83 -35.53
C ASN A 239 -6.79 8.63 -34.02
N HIS A 240 -6.21 7.58 -33.45
CA HIS A 240 -6.33 7.21 -32.04
C HIS A 240 -4.96 7.14 -31.36
N LYS A 241 -4.00 7.96 -31.79
CA LYS A 241 -2.60 7.89 -31.37
C LYS A 241 -2.44 7.97 -29.85
N ASP A 242 -3.26 8.78 -29.18
CA ASP A 242 -3.17 8.99 -27.74
C ASP A 242 -3.54 7.75 -26.92
N PHE A 243 -4.31 6.81 -27.46
CA PHE A 243 -4.60 5.51 -26.84
C PHE A 243 -3.37 4.59 -26.78
N PHE A 244 -2.34 4.90 -27.56
CA PHE A 244 -1.10 4.12 -27.64
C PHE A 244 0.07 4.77 -26.91
N LYS A 245 -0.20 5.73 -26.02
CA LYS A 245 0.80 6.20 -25.06
C LYS A 245 1.15 5.07 -24.08
N GLN A 246 2.44 4.91 -23.82
CA GLN A 246 2.98 3.89 -22.91
C GLN A 246 4.11 4.45 -22.08
N LYS A 247 4.27 3.94 -20.87
CA LYS A 247 5.49 4.12 -20.08
C LYS A 247 6.56 3.15 -20.55
N ALA A 248 7.83 3.46 -20.26
CA ALA A 248 8.92 2.53 -20.51
C ALA A 248 8.67 1.22 -19.75
N HIS A 249 8.70 0.11 -20.46
CA HIS A 249 8.50 -1.22 -19.87
C HIS A 249 9.33 -2.28 -20.59
N ARG A 250 9.40 -3.45 -19.99
CA ARG A 250 10.15 -4.61 -20.48
C ARG A 250 9.28 -5.85 -20.43
N ASP A 251 9.21 -6.58 -21.54
CA ASP A 251 8.60 -7.91 -21.58
C ASP A 251 9.65 -8.96 -21.24
N ILE A 252 9.40 -9.72 -20.20
CA ILE A 252 10.31 -10.75 -19.70
C ILE A 252 9.62 -12.09 -19.58
N GLU A 253 10.43 -13.13 -19.60
CA GLU A 253 10.07 -14.46 -19.13
C GLU A 253 11.04 -14.84 -18.02
N TYR A 254 10.55 -15.50 -16.97
CA TYR A 254 11.42 -15.92 -15.88
C TYR A 254 11.01 -17.27 -15.29
N VAL A 255 12.00 -17.99 -14.81
CA VAL A 255 11.83 -19.16 -13.94
C VAL A 255 12.34 -18.80 -12.55
N VAL A 256 11.72 -19.36 -11.54
CA VAL A 256 12.13 -19.20 -10.15
C VAL A 256 12.20 -20.56 -9.47
N TYR A 257 13.27 -20.77 -8.71
CA TYR A 257 13.48 -21.94 -7.86
C TYR A 257 13.41 -21.45 -6.41
N GLU A 258 12.31 -21.79 -5.73
CA GLU A 258 12.13 -21.52 -4.33
C GLU A 258 12.81 -22.60 -3.50
N VAL A 259 13.69 -22.17 -2.59
CA VAL A 259 14.40 -23.08 -1.68
C VAL A 259 13.46 -23.41 -0.52
N VAL A 260 12.89 -24.60 -0.55
CA VAL A 260 12.06 -25.13 0.52
C VAL A 260 12.79 -26.28 1.24
N PRO A 261 12.57 -26.48 2.55
CA PRO A 261 13.15 -27.59 3.28
C PRO A 261 12.80 -28.95 2.65
N SER A 262 13.75 -29.86 2.58
CA SER A 262 13.55 -31.24 2.16
C SER A 262 12.90 -32.07 3.27
N GLU A 263 12.42 -33.26 2.93
CA GLU A 263 11.92 -34.23 3.93
C GLU A 263 13.01 -34.60 4.95
N ASP A 264 14.29 -34.64 4.54
CA ASP A 264 15.40 -34.90 5.44
C ASP A 264 15.61 -33.73 6.42
N ASP A 265 15.46 -32.47 5.95
CA ASP A 265 15.52 -31.27 6.79
C ASP A 265 14.37 -31.23 7.82
N ILE A 266 13.17 -31.60 7.36
CA ILE A 266 11.97 -31.70 8.20
C ILE A 266 12.17 -32.79 9.27
N THR A 267 12.70 -33.95 8.87
CA THR A 267 13.00 -35.06 9.79
C THR A 267 14.07 -34.67 10.80
N ALA A 268 15.15 -34.05 10.36
CA ALA A 268 16.22 -33.57 11.25
C ALA A 268 15.69 -32.54 12.26
N THR A 269 14.75 -31.69 11.86
CA THR A 269 14.12 -30.72 12.75
C THR A 269 13.22 -31.39 13.77
N ASN A 270 12.46 -32.42 13.36
CA ASN A 270 11.66 -33.23 14.26
C ASN A 270 12.54 -33.95 15.28
N ASP A 271 13.66 -34.54 14.85
CA ASP A 271 14.60 -35.20 15.75
C ASP A 271 15.27 -34.21 16.71
N ALA A 272 15.56 -32.99 16.23
CA ALA A 272 16.13 -31.94 17.08
C ALA A 272 15.18 -31.45 18.18
N ILE A 273 13.87 -31.32 17.89
CA ILE A 273 12.89 -30.96 18.93
C ILE A 273 12.66 -32.15 19.87
N ALA A 274 12.60 -33.38 19.35
CA ALA A 274 12.44 -34.59 20.14
C ALA A 274 13.59 -34.79 21.12
N ALA A 275 14.84 -34.50 20.70
CA ALA A 275 16.03 -34.64 21.58
C ALA A 275 16.01 -33.74 22.79
N VAL A 276 15.29 -32.60 22.78
CA VAL A 276 15.19 -31.67 23.89
C VAL A 276 13.83 -31.68 24.60
N TYR A 277 12.88 -32.51 24.10
CA TYR A 277 11.52 -32.52 24.61
C TYR A 277 11.39 -32.92 26.07
N ASP A 278 12.12 -33.96 26.51
CA ASP A 278 12.08 -34.40 27.90
C ASP A 278 12.62 -33.33 28.87
N GLU A 279 13.70 -32.62 28.45
CA GLU A 279 14.22 -31.48 29.18
C GLU A 279 13.22 -30.33 29.24
N PHE A 280 12.53 -30.05 28.12
CA PHE A 280 11.45 -29.06 28.06
C PHE A 280 10.34 -29.36 29.06
N CYS A 281 9.94 -30.62 29.16
CA CYS A 281 8.90 -31.04 30.10
C CYS A 281 9.31 -30.88 31.57
N ALA A 282 10.60 -31.02 31.87
CA ALA A 282 11.10 -31.10 33.24
C ALA A 282 11.80 -29.83 33.79
N THR A 283 12.28 -28.94 32.90
CA THR A 283 13.11 -27.79 33.30
C THR A 283 12.39 -26.83 34.25
N ASP A 284 13.08 -26.34 35.24
CA ASP A 284 12.63 -25.26 36.13
C ASP A 284 13.01 -23.86 35.61
N ASN A 285 14.02 -23.79 34.71
CA ASN A 285 14.45 -22.53 34.09
C ASN A 285 14.03 -22.46 32.62
N MET A 286 12.71 -22.32 32.38
CA MET A 286 12.12 -22.29 31.06
C MET A 286 12.69 -21.18 30.20
N LYS A 287 12.97 -20.00 30.75
CA LYS A 287 13.51 -18.85 29.99
C LYS A 287 14.87 -19.17 29.39
N ALA A 288 15.79 -19.70 30.15
CA ALA A 288 17.13 -20.07 29.68
C ALA A 288 17.06 -21.27 28.70
N PHE A 289 16.16 -22.20 28.95
CA PHE A 289 15.93 -23.34 28.06
C PHE A 289 15.44 -22.90 26.66
N LEU A 290 14.38 -22.09 26.59
CA LEU A 290 13.84 -21.62 25.31
C LEU A 290 14.84 -20.72 24.57
N LEU A 291 15.56 -19.86 25.26
CA LEU A 291 16.60 -19.03 24.63
C LEU A 291 17.68 -19.88 23.91
N LYS A 292 17.96 -21.07 24.42
CA LYS A 292 18.98 -21.98 23.86
C LYS A 292 18.41 -22.90 22.78
N ASN A 293 17.17 -23.36 22.95
CA ASN A 293 16.65 -24.51 22.23
C ASN A 293 15.44 -24.20 21.32
N SER A 294 14.92 -22.98 21.33
CA SER A 294 13.69 -22.60 20.60
C SER A 294 13.90 -21.41 19.69
N ASP A 295 13.19 -21.37 18.59
CA ASP A 295 13.11 -20.21 17.70
C ASP A 295 12.21 -19.10 18.31
N ARG A 296 11.46 -19.44 19.36
CA ARG A 296 10.58 -18.53 20.12
C ARG A 296 11.08 -18.36 21.54
N SER A 297 11.14 -17.11 21.99
CA SER A 297 11.45 -16.78 23.39
C SER A 297 10.24 -16.98 24.31
N LEU A 298 10.50 -17.12 25.62
CA LEU A 298 9.43 -17.15 26.61
C LEU A 298 8.70 -15.81 26.64
N ASN A 299 7.38 -15.87 26.52
CA ASN A 299 6.48 -14.72 26.65
C ASN A 299 5.70 -14.83 27.97
N ASP A 300 5.65 -13.77 28.74
CA ASP A 300 4.91 -13.68 29.99
C ASP A 300 3.42 -13.31 29.80
N TYR A 301 2.85 -13.70 28.66
CA TYR A 301 1.48 -13.40 28.27
C TYR A 301 0.50 -14.46 28.78
N TRP A 302 -0.67 -14.01 29.24
CA TRP A 302 -1.77 -14.87 29.65
C TRP A 302 -2.74 -15.08 28.48
N TYR A 303 -2.67 -16.22 27.85
CA TYR A 303 -3.50 -16.56 26.70
C TYR A 303 -4.87 -17.09 27.14
N LYS A 304 -5.94 -16.65 26.49
CA LYS A 304 -7.25 -17.30 26.51
C LYS A 304 -7.42 -18.19 25.29
N ALA A 305 -8.41 -19.10 25.32
CA ALA A 305 -8.71 -19.98 24.20
C ALA A 305 -8.96 -19.19 22.91
N GLY A 306 -8.32 -19.59 21.84
CA GLY A 306 -8.35 -18.95 20.54
C GLY A 306 -7.20 -17.96 20.25
N GLU A 307 -6.48 -17.48 21.24
CA GLU A 307 -5.37 -16.52 21.04
C GLU A 307 -4.09 -17.18 20.53
N LEU A 308 -3.83 -18.43 20.92
CA LEU A 308 -2.69 -19.20 20.39
C LEU A 308 -2.88 -19.63 18.93
N LYS A 309 -4.07 -19.48 18.35
CA LYS A 309 -4.33 -19.76 16.93
C LYS A 309 -3.51 -18.89 15.99
N THR A 310 -3.07 -17.71 16.43
CA THR A 310 -2.14 -16.84 15.69
C THR A 310 -0.74 -17.44 15.56
N ILE A 311 -0.40 -18.41 16.42
CA ILE A 311 0.85 -19.15 16.38
C ILE A 311 0.64 -20.48 15.66
N SER A 312 -0.30 -21.28 16.15
CA SER A 312 -0.68 -22.56 15.55
C SER A 312 -2.06 -22.99 16.07
N ILE A 313 -2.96 -23.33 15.15
CA ILE A 313 -4.32 -23.83 15.50
C ILE A 313 -4.22 -25.12 16.33
N PRO A 314 -3.45 -26.15 15.94
CA PRO A 314 -3.30 -27.37 16.73
C PRO A 314 -2.70 -27.15 18.13
N VAL A 315 -1.82 -26.14 18.30
CA VAL A 315 -1.28 -25.80 19.63
C VAL A 315 -2.39 -25.23 20.52
N ASP A 316 -3.19 -24.28 20.01
CA ASP A 316 -4.31 -23.71 20.75
C ASP A 316 -5.28 -24.79 21.23
N GLU A 317 -5.69 -25.66 20.30
CA GLU A 317 -6.64 -26.74 20.58
C GLU A 317 -6.10 -27.68 21.66
N GLN A 318 -4.85 -28.16 21.58
CA GLN A 318 -4.28 -29.06 22.57
C GLN A 318 -4.06 -28.39 23.93
N VAL A 319 -3.59 -27.17 23.96
CA VAL A 319 -3.38 -26.42 25.21
C VAL A 319 -4.72 -26.21 25.94
N PHE A 320 -5.79 -25.88 25.25
CA PHE A 320 -7.09 -25.58 25.87
C PHE A 320 -8.04 -26.77 25.98
N ALA A 321 -7.75 -27.91 25.33
CA ALA A 321 -8.51 -29.15 25.51
C ALA A 321 -8.38 -29.78 26.93
N GLY A 322 -7.43 -29.32 27.75
CA GLY A 322 -7.34 -29.68 29.16
C GLY A 322 -6.63 -31.02 29.49
N ALA A 323 -5.99 -31.66 28.52
CA ALA A 323 -5.38 -32.98 28.67
C ALA A 323 -3.94 -32.99 29.23
N GLY A 324 -3.65 -32.19 30.23
CA GLY A 324 -2.31 -32.17 30.88
C GLY A 324 -1.61 -30.81 30.76
N ASN A 325 -0.42 -30.70 31.40
CA ASN A 325 0.34 -29.46 31.42
C ASN A 325 1.27 -29.31 30.21
N THR A 326 1.55 -30.38 29.45
CA THR A 326 2.43 -30.35 28.28
C THR A 326 1.79 -31.08 27.12
N THR A 327 1.82 -30.49 25.92
CA THR A 327 1.37 -31.14 24.69
C THR A 327 2.41 -32.16 24.20
N SER A 328 2.02 -33.08 23.34
CA SER A 328 2.96 -33.80 22.48
C SER A 328 3.66 -32.83 21.52
N ILE A 329 4.68 -33.32 20.78
CA ILE A 329 5.23 -32.57 19.64
C ILE A 329 4.17 -32.49 18.54
N ILE A 330 3.88 -31.29 18.11
CA ILE A 330 2.87 -30.95 17.10
C ILE A 330 3.57 -30.46 15.86
N LYS A 331 3.31 -31.06 14.69
CA LYS A 331 3.75 -30.54 13.40
C LYS A 331 2.64 -29.68 12.80
N ASP A 332 3.00 -28.46 12.40
CA ASP A 332 2.12 -27.54 11.68
C ASP A 332 2.92 -26.88 10.53
N GLY A 333 2.64 -27.29 9.30
CA GLY A 333 3.47 -26.98 8.15
C GLY A 333 4.90 -27.50 8.29
N ASN A 334 5.87 -26.60 8.18
CA ASN A 334 7.30 -26.89 8.35
C ASN A 334 7.80 -26.59 9.79
N THR A 335 6.90 -26.27 10.72
CA THR A 335 7.26 -25.92 12.08
C THR A 335 6.78 -27.01 13.05
N PHE A 336 7.60 -27.31 14.03
CA PHE A 336 7.31 -28.23 15.11
C PHE A 336 7.16 -27.46 16.42
N TYR A 337 6.13 -27.79 17.16
CA TYR A 337 5.81 -27.14 18.43
C TYR A 337 5.67 -28.16 19.55
N ALA A 338 6.02 -27.74 20.76
CA ALA A 338 5.53 -28.33 21.99
C ALA A 338 5.17 -27.18 22.94
N ALA A 339 4.05 -27.31 23.64
CA ALA A 339 3.60 -26.28 24.55
C ALA A 339 3.50 -26.83 25.97
N ARG A 340 3.97 -26.02 26.98
CA ARG A 340 3.85 -26.33 28.39
C ARG A 340 3.10 -25.23 29.10
N VAL A 341 2.00 -25.59 29.76
CA VAL A 341 1.25 -24.69 30.62
C VAL A 341 2.06 -24.45 31.89
N MET A 342 2.51 -23.22 32.06
CA MET A 342 3.31 -22.80 33.23
C MET A 342 2.44 -22.38 34.39
N ASP A 343 1.27 -21.79 34.08
CA ASP A 343 0.31 -21.34 35.08
C ASP A 343 -1.10 -21.25 34.46
N SER A 344 -2.14 -21.33 35.32
CA SER A 344 -3.53 -21.22 34.90
C SER A 344 -4.30 -20.41 35.94
N ALA A 345 -5.00 -19.38 35.52
CA ALA A 345 -5.76 -18.49 36.40
C ALA A 345 -7.00 -17.92 35.72
N MET A 346 -7.94 -17.50 36.56
CA MET A 346 -9.09 -16.69 36.12
C MET A 346 -8.65 -15.22 36.13
N ILE A 347 -8.46 -14.63 34.96
CA ILE A 347 -7.92 -13.28 34.79
C ILE A 347 -8.82 -12.46 33.89
N SER A 348 -9.05 -11.21 34.26
CA SER A 348 -9.83 -10.26 33.47
C SER A 348 -9.14 -9.90 32.15
N ASP A 349 -9.91 -9.67 31.09
CA ASP A 349 -9.37 -9.24 29.80
C ASP A 349 -8.84 -7.81 29.86
N SER A 350 -9.44 -6.97 30.68
CA SER A 350 -9.00 -5.59 30.90
C SER A 350 -9.20 -5.17 32.35
N VAL A 351 -8.38 -4.22 32.75
CA VAL A 351 -8.37 -3.61 34.09
C VAL A 351 -8.40 -2.09 33.98
N TYR A 352 -9.15 -1.44 34.83
CA TYR A 352 -9.19 0.02 34.90
C TYR A 352 -8.19 0.52 35.91
N VAL A 353 -7.18 1.23 35.44
CA VAL A 353 -5.96 1.54 36.19
C VAL A 353 -5.85 3.01 36.50
N LYS A 354 -5.46 3.31 37.74
CA LYS A 354 -5.01 4.62 38.20
C LYS A 354 -3.57 4.54 38.67
N HIS A 355 -2.78 5.59 38.47
CA HIS A 355 -1.41 5.65 38.96
C HIS A 355 -1.00 7.07 39.46
N ILE A 356 0.07 7.12 40.24
CA ILE A 356 0.80 8.32 40.64
C ILE A 356 2.26 8.08 40.29
N LEU A 357 2.80 8.79 39.30
CA LEU A 357 4.20 8.66 38.87
C LEU A 357 5.10 9.57 39.67
N LEU A 358 6.17 9.03 40.20
CA LEU A 358 7.19 9.72 41.00
C LEU A 358 8.59 9.43 40.45
N GLN A 359 9.45 10.44 40.42
CA GLN A 359 10.84 10.30 39.97
C GLN A 359 11.81 10.94 41.00
N GLY A 360 13.09 10.68 40.85
CA GLY A 360 14.17 11.19 41.69
C GLY A 360 14.56 10.24 42.82
N GLU A 361 15.60 10.61 43.62
CA GLU A 361 16.24 9.73 44.60
C GLU A 361 15.29 9.23 45.70
N ASN A 362 14.24 9.99 46.03
CA ASN A 362 13.28 9.63 47.07
C ASN A 362 11.94 9.11 46.50
N ALA A 363 11.84 8.85 45.20
CA ALA A 363 10.59 8.46 44.55
C ALA A 363 9.91 7.25 45.21
N ARG A 364 10.69 6.19 45.47
CA ARG A 364 10.18 4.98 46.13
C ARG A 364 9.67 5.24 47.54
N HIS A 365 10.44 5.98 48.36
CA HIS A 365 10.01 6.34 49.70
C HIS A 365 8.76 7.19 49.73
N THR A 366 8.63 8.12 48.78
CA THR A 366 7.41 8.95 48.59
C THR A 366 6.24 8.08 48.16
N ALA A 367 6.44 7.14 47.23
CA ALA A 367 5.42 6.19 46.80
C ALA A 367 4.89 5.34 47.97
N ASP A 368 5.78 4.80 48.78
CA ASP A 368 5.40 4.03 50.00
C ASP A 368 4.64 4.88 51.01
N SER A 369 4.99 6.16 51.15
CA SER A 369 4.28 7.11 52.00
C SER A 369 2.87 7.42 51.47
N LEU A 370 2.73 7.69 50.18
CA LEU A 370 1.44 7.91 49.55
C LEU A 370 0.57 6.65 49.56
N LEU A 371 1.14 5.46 49.37
CA LEU A 371 0.44 4.20 49.53
C LEU A 371 -0.22 4.09 50.90
N ASN A 372 0.54 4.40 51.97
CA ASN A 372 0.01 4.40 53.35
C ASN A 372 -1.14 5.41 53.54
N VAL A 373 -1.07 6.58 52.92
CA VAL A 373 -2.15 7.57 52.97
C VAL A 373 -3.40 7.06 52.25
N ILE A 374 -3.25 6.48 51.07
CA ILE A 374 -4.37 5.94 50.27
C ILE A 374 -5.03 4.76 50.99
N GLN A 375 -4.24 3.86 51.59
CA GLN A 375 -4.76 2.74 52.37
C GLN A 375 -5.55 3.18 53.63
N LYS A 376 -5.26 4.37 54.15
CA LYS A 376 -6.03 4.99 55.26
C LYS A 376 -7.23 5.85 54.80
N GLY A 377 -7.60 5.78 53.49
CA GLY A 377 -8.74 6.46 52.96
C GLY A 377 -8.46 7.83 52.31
N GLY A 378 -7.18 8.14 52.02
CA GLY A 378 -6.81 9.32 51.24
C GLY A 378 -7.38 9.27 49.82
N ASN A 379 -7.81 10.41 49.32
CA ASN A 379 -8.36 10.51 47.95
C ASN A 379 -7.23 10.38 46.93
N PHE A 380 -7.31 9.34 46.06
CA PHE A 380 -6.29 9.02 45.08
C PHE A 380 -6.08 10.16 44.06
N SER A 381 -7.16 10.71 43.51
CA SER A 381 -7.10 11.75 42.49
C SER A 381 -6.48 13.05 43.02
N ASN A 382 -6.82 13.44 44.26
CA ASN A 382 -6.22 14.61 44.91
C ASN A 382 -4.72 14.44 45.13
N LEU A 383 -4.28 13.22 45.49
CA LEU A 383 -2.85 12.90 45.66
C LEU A 383 -2.13 12.82 44.32
N ALA A 384 -2.81 12.31 43.29
CA ALA A 384 -2.30 12.33 41.92
C ALA A 384 -2.08 13.76 41.41
N ALA A 385 -3.06 14.63 41.58
CA ALA A 385 -2.97 16.04 41.21
C ALA A 385 -1.81 16.77 41.93
N GLN A 386 -1.52 16.37 43.16
CA GLN A 386 -0.47 17.02 43.97
C GLN A 386 0.94 16.47 43.75
N TYR A 387 1.08 15.18 43.51
CA TYR A 387 2.38 14.49 43.55
C TYR A 387 2.76 13.81 42.22
N SER A 388 1.82 13.51 41.33
CA SER A 388 2.15 12.80 40.09
C SER A 388 2.92 13.70 39.12
N LEU A 389 3.97 13.18 38.54
CA LEU A 389 4.66 13.82 37.43
C LEU A 389 3.94 13.58 36.08
N ASP A 390 3.08 12.57 36.03
CA ASP A 390 2.18 12.38 34.91
C ASP A 390 0.88 13.16 35.18
N GLN A 391 0.83 14.36 34.61
CA GLN A 391 -0.35 15.23 34.67
C GLN A 391 -1.32 14.98 33.51
N SER A 392 -0.92 14.12 32.54
CA SER A 392 -1.75 13.77 31.38
C SER A 392 -2.73 12.63 31.66
N SER A 393 -2.48 11.84 32.71
CA SER A 393 -3.35 10.73 33.09
C SER A 393 -4.56 11.24 33.86
N ALA A 394 -5.61 11.60 33.12
CA ALA A 394 -6.89 11.97 33.69
C ALA A 394 -8.05 11.50 32.80
N VAL A 395 -9.12 10.98 33.41
CA VAL A 395 -10.35 10.60 32.72
C VAL A 395 -11.53 11.14 33.54
N ASP A 396 -12.45 11.83 32.91
CA ASP A 396 -13.63 12.46 33.52
C ASP A 396 -13.28 13.37 34.71
N GLY A 397 -12.13 14.09 34.64
CA GLY A 397 -11.65 14.98 35.68
C GLY A 397 -11.01 14.27 36.90
N GLU A 398 -10.82 12.97 36.85
CA GLU A 398 -10.12 12.19 37.88
C GLU A 398 -8.62 12.07 37.55
N MET A 399 -7.79 12.91 38.15
CA MET A 399 -6.34 12.88 37.98
C MET A 399 -5.71 11.53 38.39
N GLY A 400 -4.66 11.14 37.67
CA GLY A 400 -3.98 9.86 37.84
C GLY A 400 -4.72 8.68 37.24
N THR A 401 -5.74 8.89 36.41
CA THR A 401 -6.51 7.82 35.76
C THR A 401 -5.94 7.53 34.38
N ILE A 402 -5.36 6.32 34.16
CA ILE A 402 -4.93 5.84 32.84
C ILE A 402 -6.13 5.31 32.05
N GLY A 403 -7.13 4.71 32.73
CA GLY A 403 -8.28 4.10 32.09
C GLY A 403 -8.16 2.58 31.88
N TRP A 404 -8.89 2.05 30.91
CA TRP A 404 -8.90 0.62 30.61
C TRP A 404 -7.60 0.19 29.91
N MET A 405 -6.90 -0.75 30.52
CA MET A 405 -5.70 -1.39 29.98
C MET A 405 -5.97 -2.87 29.70
N THR A 406 -5.50 -3.34 28.56
CA THR A 406 -5.49 -4.75 28.19
C THR A 406 -4.04 -5.25 28.19
N GLN A 407 -3.84 -6.55 28.23
CA GLN A 407 -2.50 -7.13 28.18
C GLN A 407 -1.73 -6.78 26.89
N THR A 408 -2.44 -6.57 25.78
CA THR A 408 -1.86 -6.18 24.49
C THR A 408 -1.46 -4.69 24.47
N TYR A 409 -2.21 -3.84 25.17
CA TYR A 409 -1.98 -2.38 25.25
C TYR A 409 -1.62 -2.02 26.70
N MET A 410 -0.52 -2.57 27.19
CA MET A 410 -0.01 -2.37 28.53
C MET A 410 1.21 -1.43 28.48
N ILE A 411 1.27 -0.49 29.40
CA ILE A 411 2.48 0.33 29.57
C ILE A 411 3.63 -0.61 30.00
N PRO A 412 4.81 -0.51 29.35
CA PRO A 412 5.96 -1.34 29.74
C PRO A 412 6.29 -1.23 31.24
N GLY A 413 6.37 -2.37 31.91
CA GLY A 413 6.56 -2.45 33.37
C GLY A 413 5.27 -2.58 34.18
N PHE A 414 4.08 -2.45 33.54
CA PHE A 414 2.78 -2.59 34.21
C PHE A 414 2.18 -4.01 34.11
N GLU A 415 2.92 -5.00 33.65
CA GLU A 415 2.42 -6.36 33.36
C GLU A 415 1.73 -7.02 34.58
N SER A 416 2.18 -6.69 35.80
CA SER A 416 1.58 -7.22 37.02
C SER A 416 0.18 -6.66 37.33
N VAL A 417 -0.20 -5.55 36.72
CA VAL A 417 -1.48 -4.87 37.00
C VAL A 417 -2.68 -5.73 36.57
N ILE A 418 -2.52 -6.55 35.52
CA ILE A 418 -3.59 -7.41 35.01
C ILE A 418 -4.05 -8.46 36.06
N THR A 419 -3.15 -8.89 36.92
CA THR A 419 -3.40 -9.88 37.97
C THR A 419 -3.67 -9.24 39.34
N ALA A 420 -3.34 -7.94 39.53
CA ALA A 420 -3.48 -7.24 40.79
C ALA A 420 -4.93 -7.23 41.29
N ASP A 421 -5.15 -7.26 42.60
CA ASP A 421 -6.50 -7.22 43.18
C ASP A 421 -7.15 -5.84 42.99
N ALA A 422 -8.42 -5.81 42.58
CA ALA A 422 -9.16 -4.57 42.50
C ALA A 422 -9.37 -3.94 43.90
N GLY A 423 -9.22 -2.61 43.96
CA GLY A 423 -9.36 -1.85 45.19
C GLY A 423 -8.14 -1.89 46.14
N LYS A 424 -7.08 -2.63 45.80
CA LYS A 424 -5.85 -2.70 46.62
C LYS A 424 -4.70 -1.95 45.93
N PRO A 425 -4.36 -0.74 46.41
CA PRO A 425 -3.21 -0.01 45.87
C PRO A 425 -1.88 -0.69 46.24
N PHE A 426 -0.89 -0.57 45.37
CA PHE A 426 0.47 -1.09 45.55
C PHE A 426 1.49 -0.19 44.87
N VAL A 427 2.78 -0.38 45.20
CA VAL A 427 3.88 0.34 44.55
C VAL A 427 4.51 -0.53 43.49
N LEU A 428 4.74 0.05 42.30
CA LEU A 428 5.34 -0.58 41.11
C LEU A 428 6.49 0.30 40.63
N ASP A 429 7.67 -0.29 40.43
CA ASP A 429 8.82 0.39 39.85
C ASP A 429 8.95 0.01 38.38
N THR A 430 9.10 1.02 37.52
CA THR A 430 9.28 0.89 36.06
C THR A 430 10.49 1.70 35.61
N GLN A 431 10.81 1.63 34.33
CA GLN A 431 11.80 2.50 33.70
C GLN A 431 11.42 4.00 33.77
N TYR A 432 10.18 4.33 34.01
CA TYR A 432 9.68 5.71 34.11
C TYR A 432 9.76 6.26 35.54
N GLY A 433 9.94 5.44 36.54
CA GLY A 433 10.00 5.81 37.97
C GLY A 433 9.22 4.86 38.85
N SER A 434 8.95 5.32 40.09
CA SER A 434 8.11 4.60 41.06
C SER A 434 6.66 5.05 40.93
N HIS A 435 5.74 4.10 40.83
CA HIS A 435 4.31 4.35 40.70
C HIS A 435 3.56 3.85 41.91
N VAL A 436 2.61 4.64 42.42
CA VAL A 436 1.52 4.09 43.25
C VAL A 436 0.39 3.72 42.32
N VAL A 437 0.04 2.45 42.23
CA VAL A 437 -0.94 1.91 41.27
C VAL A 437 -2.20 1.44 42.01
N LEU A 438 -3.35 1.70 41.44
CA LEU A 438 -4.65 1.21 41.89
C LEU A 438 -5.44 0.64 40.72
N VAL A 439 -5.74 -0.64 40.74
CA VAL A 439 -6.77 -1.22 39.86
C VAL A 439 -8.13 -0.95 40.49
N SER A 440 -8.90 -0.04 39.90
CA SER A 440 -10.20 0.37 40.45
C SER A 440 -11.36 -0.49 39.96
N ASN A 441 -11.24 -1.07 38.75
CA ASN A 441 -12.27 -1.93 38.16
C ASN A 441 -11.65 -3.01 37.26
N LYS A 442 -12.39 -4.07 36.96
CA LYS A 442 -11.99 -5.18 36.11
C LYS A 442 -13.19 -5.73 35.32
N THR A 443 -12.93 -6.22 34.11
CA THR A 443 -13.90 -7.05 33.39
C THR A 443 -14.08 -8.41 34.09
N ALA A 444 -15.15 -9.13 33.74
CA ALA A 444 -15.37 -10.48 34.26
C ALA A 444 -14.14 -11.37 33.95
N PRO A 445 -13.62 -12.13 34.91
CA PRO A 445 -12.46 -12.97 34.72
C PRO A 445 -12.80 -14.16 33.80
N VAL A 446 -11.86 -14.45 32.89
CA VAL A 446 -11.92 -15.62 31.98
C VAL A 446 -10.73 -16.54 32.27
N ALA A 447 -10.90 -17.84 31.93
CA ALA A 447 -9.82 -18.79 32.10
C ALA A 447 -8.66 -18.48 31.15
N LYS A 448 -7.47 -18.21 31.69
CA LYS A 448 -6.24 -17.94 30.94
C LYS A 448 -5.12 -18.87 31.39
N LYS A 449 -4.17 -19.07 30.49
CA LYS A 449 -2.98 -19.90 30.73
C LYS A 449 -1.72 -19.12 30.33
N LYS A 450 -0.68 -19.18 31.16
CA LYS A 450 0.69 -18.86 30.74
C LYS A 450 1.28 -20.07 30.06
N VAL A 451 1.80 -19.93 28.85
CA VAL A 451 2.25 -21.04 28.02
C VAL A 451 3.67 -20.78 27.53
N ALA A 452 4.56 -21.70 27.84
CA ALA A 452 5.86 -21.78 27.21
C ALA A 452 5.73 -22.60 25.93
N ILE A 453 6.27 -22.11 24.83
CA ILE A 453 6.18 -22.76 23.52
C ILE A 453 7.61 -23.02 23.02
N LEU A 454 7.95 -24.29 22.92
CA LEU A 454 9.15 -24.76 22.22
C LEU A 454 8.78 -24.84 20.75
N GLU A 455 9.46 -24.05 19.92
CA GLU A 455 9.22 -23.91 18.47
C GLU A 455 10.51 -24.18 17.72
N LYS A 456 10.45 -25.03 16.70
CA LYS A 456 11.54 -25.23 15.74
C LYS A 456 10.98 -25.30 14.33
N THR A 457 11.43 -24.37 13.49
CA THR A 457 11.05 -24.33 12.08
C THR A 457 12.12 -25.03 11.23
N ALA A 458 11.69 -25.93 10.37
CA ALA A 458 12.59 -26.58 9.43
C ALA A 458 13.09 -25.55 8.41
N LEU A 459 14.40 -25.38 8.36
CA LEU A 459 15.09 -24.56 7.38
C LEU A 459 15.80 -25.47 6.41
N ALA A 460 15.93 -25.03 5.15
CA ALA A 460 16.69 -25.77 4.15
C ALA A 460 18.16 -25.89 4.56
N SER A 461 18.66 -27.11 4.63
CA SER A 461 20.08 -27.38 4.85
C SER A 461 20.94 -26.89 3.69
N LYS A 462 22.24 -26.85 3.90
CA LYS A 462 23.19 -26.52 2.84
C LYS A 462 23.09 -27.48 1.64
N GLU A 463 22.80 -28.73 1.89
CA GLU A 463 22.58 -29.76 0.90
C GLU A 463 21.34 -29.46 0.05
N THR A 464 20.24 -29.12 0.69
CA THR A 464 18.98 -28.72 0.05
C THR A 464 19.18 -27.43 -0.75
N PHE A 465 19.80 -26.41 -0.18
CA PHE A 465 20.13 -25.18 -0.86
C PHE A 465 20.98 -25.42 -2.13
N ASN A 466 22.04 -26.22 -2.01
CA ASN A 466 22.90 -26.56 -3.13
C ASN A 466 22.18 -27.35 -4.24
N LYS A 467 21.20 -28.18 -3.89
CA LYS A 467 20.35 -28.88 -4.85
C LYS A 467 19.57 -27.90 -5.72
N TYR A 468 18.86 -26.93 -5.09
CA TYR A 468 18.11 -25.91 -5.82
C TYR A 468 19.02 -24.98 -6.63
N TYR A 469 20.17 -24.59 -6.06
CA TYR A 469 21.17 -23.81 -6.78
C TYR A 469 21.69 -24.56 -8.00
N SER A 470 21.96 -25.85 -7.89
CA SER A 470 22.42 -26.70 -9.02
C SER A 470 21.36 -26.81 -10.12
N GLN A 471 20.08 -26.90 -9.77
CA GLN A 471 18.98 -26.89 -10.73
C GLN A 471 18.91 -25.55 -11.49
N ALA A 472 18.94 -24.43 -10.75
CA ALA A 472 18.97 -23.10 -11.34
C ALA A 472 20.20 -22.86 -12.21
N ASN A 473 21.37 -23.36 -11.76
CA ASN A 473 22.63 -23.28 -12.52
C ASN A 473 22.61 -24.12 -13.81
N THR A 474 22.02 -25.30 -13.77
CA THR A 474 21.83 -26.13 -14.96
C THR A 474 20.98 -25.40 -15.98
N PHE A 475 19.86 -24.82 -15.54
CA PHE A 475 19.00 -24.01 -16.40
C PHE A 475 19.74 -22.80 -16.99
N ALA A 476 20.42 -22.01 -16.15
CA ALA A 476 21.18 -20.83 -16.59
C ALA A 476 22.31 -21.20 -17.58
N THR A 477 22.96 -22.35 -17.36
CA THR A 477 24.01 -22.86 -18.26
C THR A 477 23.46 -23.19 -19.64
N ILE A 478 22.30 -23.86 -19.71
CA ILE A 478 21.62 -24.17 -20.98
C ILE A 478 21.17 -22.89 -21.66
N ALA A 479 20.64 -21.95 -20.89
CA ALA A 479 20.18 -20.63 -21.37
C ALA A 479 21.32 -19.82 -21.98
N ASN A 480 22.54 -20.00 -21.49
CA ASN A 480 23.78 -19.43 -22.03
C ASN A 480 23.66 -17.94 -22.36
N GLY A 481 23.04 -17.16 -21.49
CA GLY A 481 22.89 -15.71 -21.58
C GLY A 481 22.04 -15.19 -22.74
N THR A 482 21.21 -16.04 -23.39
CA THR A 482 20.39 -15.67 -24.54
C THR A 482 18.93 -16.08 -24.35
N PHE A 483 17.99 -15.31 -24.92
CA PHE A 483 16.56 -15.63 -24.92
C PHE A 483 16.28 -16.97 -25.63
N GLU A 484 16.95 -17.23 -26.77
CA GLU A 484 16.82 -18.51 -27.50
C GLU A 484 17.29 -19.68 -26.64
N GLY A 485 18.46 -19.55 -25.98
CA GLY A 485 18.97 -20.54 -25.04
C GLY A 485 18.05 -20.76 -23.86
N TYR A 486 17.41 -19.69 -23.33
CA TYR A 486 16.41 -19.79 -22.30
C TYR A 486 15.20 -20.65 -22.74
N GLN A 487 14.70 -20.48 -23.97
CA GLN A 487 13.64 -21.33 -24.53
C GLN A 487 14.08 -22.80 -24.64
N LYS A 488 15.33 -23.06 -25.07
CA LYS A 488 15.90 -24.42 -25.08
C LYS A 488 16.01 -25.00 -23.66
N ALA A 489 16.34 -24.19 -22.67
CA ALA A 489 16.38 -24.60 -21.28
C ALA A 489 15.00 -25.03 -20.77
N LEU A 490 13.93 -24.28 -21.11
CA LEU A 490 12.56 -24.67 -20.81
C LEU A 490 12.18 -26.00 -21.42
N ASP A 491 12.52 -26.20 -22.70
CA ASP A 491 12.20 -27.43 -23.41
C ASP A 491 12.90 -28.64 -22.80
N SER A 492 14.16 -28.49 -22.34
CA SER A 492 14.93 -29.58 -21.78
C SER A 492 14.63 -29.86 -20.31
N THR A 493 14.35 -28.83 -19.50
CA THR A 493 14.14 -29.01 -18.07
C THR A 493 12.66 -29.12 -17.68
N LYS A 494 11.75 -28.76 -18.59
CA LYS A 494 10.29 -28.72 -18.37
C LYS A 494 9.87 -27.85 -17.17
N VAL A 495 10.68 -26.89 -16.77
CA VAL A 495 10.37 -25.93 -15.70
C VAL A 495 9.33 -24.93 -16.21
N TYR A 496 8.39 -24.55 -15.36
CA TYR A 496 7.38 -23.56 -15.69
C TYR A 496 8.00 -22.17 -15.74
N SER A 497 7.75 -21.45 -16.84
CA SER A 497 8.17 -20.06 -17.03
C SER A 497 6.98 -19.12 -16.89
N GLN A 498 7.15 -18.07 -16.12
CA GLN A 498 6.20 -16.98 -16.02
C GLN A 498 6.54 -15.89 -17.02
N LYS A 499 5.51 -15.19 -17.52
CA LYS A 499 5.63 -14.05 -18.45
C LYS A 499 5.08 -12.82 -17.78
N MET A 500 5.83 -11.72 -17.87
CA MET A 500 5.45 -10.47 -17.22
C MET A 500 5.95 -9.28 -18.02
N SER A 501 5.15 -8.21 -18.05
CA SER A 501 5.60 -6.90 -18.49
C SER A 501 5.89 -6.06 -17.24
N ILE A 502 7.11 -5.54 -17.12
CA ILE A 502 7.57 -4.83 -15.93
C ILE A 502 8.01 -3.40 -16.24
N THR A 503 7.87 -2.53 -15.26
CA THR A 503 8.43 -1.17 -15.24
C THR A 503 9.59 -1.09 -14.27
N GLU A 504 10.30 0.03 -14.24
CA GLU A 504 11.39 0.25 -13.27
C GLU A 504 10.91 0.22 -11.82
N ALA A 505 9.63 0.52 -11.58
CA ALA A 505 9.00 0.47 -10.26
C ALA A 505 8.56 -0.93 -9.82
N THR A 506 8.75 -1.97 -10.66
CA THR A 506 8.34 -3.32 -10.31
C THR A 506 9.30 -3.91 -9.28
N ALA A 507 8.80 -4.15 -8.07
CA ALA A 507 9.56 -4.74 -6.97
C ALA A 507 9.15 -6.19 -6.65
N ASN A 508 7.93 -6.59 -7.04
CA ASN A 508 7.36 -7.88 -6.68
C ASN A 508 7.14 -8.77 -7.91
N TYR A 509 7.39 -10.06 -7.77
CA TYR A 509 7.25 -11.07 -8.82
C TYR A 509 6.36 -12.21 -8.32
N GLY A 510 5.08 -12.15 -8.66
CA GLY A 510 4.07 -13.04 -8.09
C GLY A 510 3.91 -12.77 -6.59
N THR A 511 4.16 -13.78 -5.76
CA THR A 511 4.11 -13.70 -4.29
C THR A 511 5.48 -13.35 -3.66
N ILE A 512 6.50 -13.10 -4.48
CA ILE A 512 7.85 -12.81 -4.01
C ILE A 512 8.03 -11.30 -3.96
N ASP A 513 8.12 -10.78 -2.74
CA ASP A 513 8.32 -9.38 -2.47
C ASP A 513 9.81 -8.99 -2.53
N ASN A 514 10.07 -7.70 -2.76
CA ASN A 514 11.41 -7.13 -2.71
C ASN A 514 12.45 -7.77 -3.65
N ALA A 515 12.05 -8.13 -4.87
CA ALA A 515 12.94 -8.71 -5.88
C ALA A 515 13.51 -7.63 -6.84
N LYS A 516 13.92 -6.49 -6.31
CA LYS A 516 14.46 -5.34 -7.08
C LYS A 516 15.71 -5.68 -7.88
N GLU A 517 16.48 -6.68 -7.46
CA GLU A 517 17.66 -7.17 -8.19
C GLU A 517 17.29 -7.70 -9.57
N VAL A 518 16.11 -8.33 -9.67
CA VAL A 518 15.57 -8.81 -10.95
C VAL A 518 15.27 -7.64 -11.88
N THR A 519 14.52 -6.65 -11.40
CA THR A 519 14.18 -5.44 -12.15
C THR A 519 15.42 -4.67 -12.59
N ARG A 520 16.38 -4.50 -11.70
CA ARG A 520 17.68 -3.84 -12.02
C ARG A 520 18.38 -4.54 -13.16
N TRP A 521 18.55 -5.87 -13.08
CA TRP A 521 19.17 -6.62 -14.17
C TRP A 521 18.42 -6.45 -15.50
N VAL A 522 17.09 -6.51 -15.48
CA VAL A 522 16.25 -6.39 -16.69
C VAL A 522 16.42 -5.04 -17.36
N PHE A 523 16.53 -3.94 -16.60
CA PHE A 523 16.68 -2.59 -17.16
C PHE A 523 18.11 -2.29 -17.63
N GLU A 524 19.11 -3.02 -17.17
CA GLU A 524 20.50 -2.96 -17.65
C GLU A 524 20.75 -3.87 -18.85
N ALA A 525 19.97 -4.93 -19.02
CA ALA A 525 20.13 -5.91 -20.08
C ALA A 525 19.71 -5.37 -21.45
N LYS A 526 20.20 -6.03 -22.51
CA LYS A 526 19.74 -5.79 -23.89
C LYS A 526 18.72 -6.84 -24.29
N ASP A 527 17.82 -6.47 -25.22
CA ASP A 527 16.83 -7.39 -25.79
C ASP A 527 17.47 -8.70 -26.26
N GLY A 528 16.80 -9.79 -26.03
CA GLY A 528 17.27 -11.14 -26.39
C GLY A 528 18.32 -11.73 -25.44
N LYS A 529 18.60 -11.11 -24.30
CA LYS A 529 19.50 -11.63 -23.27
C LYS A 529 18.76 -12.42 -22.19
N ALA A 530 19.48 -13.36 -21.57
CA ALA A 530 19.07 -14.05 -20.37
C ALA A 530 20.10 -13.82 -19.24
N SER A 531 19.65 -13.84 -18.00
CA SER A 531 20.50 -13.62 -16.83
C SER A 531 21.27 -14.88 -16.45
N ASN A 532 22.33 -14.71 -15.68
CA ASN A 532 22.77 -15.72 -14.74
C ASN A 532 21.75 -15.86 -13.61
N ILE A 533 22.05 -16.67 -12.60
CA ILE A 533 21.21 -16.78 -11.40
C ILE A 533 21.21 -15.42 -10.68
N ILE A 534 20.01 -14.91 -10.38
CA ILE A 534 19.79 -13.78 -9.52
C ILE A 534 19.20 -14.34 -8.22
N THR A 535 19.88 -14.12 -7.09
CA THR A 535 19.42 -14.58 -5.79
C THR A 535 18.60 -13.46 -5.11
N VAL A 536 17.41 -13.79 -4.68
CA VAL A 536 16.48 -12.86 -4.00
C VAL A 536 16.15 -13.43 -2.62
N ASN A 537 16.16 -12.60 -1.60
CA ASN A 537 15.80 -12.93 -0.21
C ASN A 537 16.50 -14.19 0.35
N ASN A 538 17.63 -14.56 -0.19
CA ASN A 538 18.40 -15.78 0.11
C ASN A 538 17.65 -17.12 -0.10
N ASN A 539 16.40 -17.09 -0.56
CA ASN A 539 15.54 -18.28 -0.72
C ASN A 539 15.06 -18.50 -2.16
N TYR A 540 15.29 -17.55 -3.07
CA TYR A 540 14.78 -17.65 -4.43
C TYR A 540 15.92 -17.47 -5.43
N PHE A 541 15.99 -18.38 -6.41
CA PHE A 541 16.91 -18.29 -7.54
C PHE A 541 16.13 -18.01 -8.82
N PHE A 542 16.30 -16.81 -9.36
CA PHE A 542 15.69 -16.40 -10.62
C PHE A 542 16.67 -16.61 -11.77
N VAL A 543 16.15 -17.07 -12.91
CA VAL A 543 16.79 -16.91 -14.22
C VAL A 543 15.78 -16.22 -15.13
N VAL A 544 16.16 -15.04 -15.63
CA VAL A 544 15.27 -14.11 -16.32
C VAL A 544 15.74 -13.92 -17.75
N ALA A 545 14.81 -13.88 -18.69
CA ALA A 545 15.09 -13.59 -20.09
C ALA A 545 14.32 -12.36 -20.54
N LEU A 546 15.05 -11.35 -21.01
CA LEU A 546 14.50 -10.13 -21.59
C LEU A 546 14.12 -10.38 -23.05
N LYS A 547 12.81 -10.36 -23.33
CA LYS A 547 12.29 -10.55 -24.67
C LYS A 547 12.37 -9.29 -25.50
N GLN A 548 11.80 -8.19 -24.97
CA GLN A 548 11.69 -6.93 -25.69
C GLN A 548 11.60 -5.74 -24.73
N SER A 549 12.24 -4.64 -25.15
CA SER A 549 12.20 -3.36 -24.44
C SER A 549 11.32 -2.36 -25.17
N TYR A 550 10.50 -1.66 -24.43
CA TYR A 550 9.65 -0.58 -24.94
C TYR A 550 10.05 0.74 -24.30
N LYS A 551 10.14 1.76 -25.13
CA LYS A 551 10.45 3.13 -24.68
C LYS A 551 9.19 3.85 -24.27
N GLU A 552 9.35 4.82 -23.38
CA GLU A 552 8.30 5.77 -23.08
C GLU A 552 7.90 6.59 -24.31
N GLY A 553 6.61 6.92 -24.40
CA GLY A 553 6.04 7.67 -25.50
C GLY A 553 4.92 6.93 -26.22
N TYR A 554 4.90 6.97 -27.53
CA TYR A 554 3.88 6.23 -28.31
C TYR A 554 4.43 4.87 -28.72
N ALA A 555 3.64 3.82 -28.48
CA ALA A 555 3.96 2.47 -28.93
C ALA A 555 4.17 2.45 -30.46
N ALA A 556 5.16 1.71 -30.90
CA ALA A 556 5.39 1.58 -32.35
C ALA A 556 4.23 0.81 -33.00
N ILE A 557 3.82 1.24 -34.19
CA ILE A 557 2.67 0.64 -34.90
C ILE A 557 2.82 -0.90 -35.07
N LYS A 558 4.05 -1.38 -35.25
CA LYS A 558 4.31 -2.83 -35.38
C LYS A 558 3.93 -3.61 -34.13
N ASP A 559 4.05 -3.01 -32.94
CA ASP A 559 3.77 -3.65 -31.67
C ASP A 559 2.27 -3.67 -31.34
N VAL A 560 1.52 -2.66 -31.79
CA VAL A 560 0.07 -2.52 -31.57
C VAL A 560 -0.80 -2.97 -32.78
N ALA A 561 -0.18 -3.20 -33.93
CA ALA A 561 -0.89 -3.62 -35.12
C ALA A 561 -1.73 -4.91 -34.95
N PRO A 562 -1.28 -5.94 -34.21
CA PRO A 562 -2.12 -7.12 -33.96
C PRO A 562 -3.39 -6.78 -33.20
N SER A 563 -3.30 -5.99 -32.16
CA SER A 563 -4.42 -5.54 -31.33
C SER A 563 -5.41 -4.66 -32.15
N ILE A 564 -4.86 -3.70 -32.93
CA ILE A 564 -5.68 -2.87 -33.84
C ILE A 564 -6.40 -3.74 -34.86
N LYS A 565 -5.72 -4.75 -35.40
CA LYS A 565 -6.30 -5.67 -36.39
C LYS A 565 -7.49 -6.44 -35.81
N GLU A 566 -7.37 -6.94 -34.58
CA GLU A 566 -8.45 -7.63 -33.90
C GLU A 566 -9.62 -6.70 -33.59
N ASN A 567 -9.37 -5.48 -33.15
CA ASN A 567 -10.42 -4.48 -32.91
C ASN A 567 -11.18 -4.17 -34.21
N LEU A 568 -10.46 -3.86 -35.29
CA LEU A 568 -11.07 -3.57 -36.58
C LEU A 568 -11.81 -4.79 -37.17
N TYR A 569 -11.28 -6.01 -36.98
CA TYR A 569 -11.97 -7.25 -37.38
C TYR A 569 -13.28 -7.38 -36.62
N THR A 570 -13.29 -7.18 -35.30
CA THR A 570 -14.51 -7.24 -34.49
C THR A 570 -15.54 -6.21 -34.92
N GLN A 571 -15.13 -4.96 -35.19
CA GLN A 571 -16.04 -3.93 -35.71
C GLN A 571 -16.67 -4.35 -37.05
N LYS A 572 -15.85 -4.83 -37.99
CA LYS A 572 -16.36 -5.30 -39.30
C LYS A 572 -17.26 -6.53 -39.15
N LEU A 573 -16.97 -7.43 -38.23
CA LEU A 573 -17.82 -8.58 -37.91
C LEU A 573 -19.18 -8.10 -37.41
N GLN A 574 -19.18 -7.18 -36.47
CA GLN A 574 -20.38 -6.59 -35.89
C GLN A 574 -21.24 -5.93 -36.98
N ASP A 575 -20.65 -5.10 -37.84
CA ASP A 575 -21.35 -4.41 -38.93
C ASP A 575 -21.91 -5.40 -39.95
N LYS A 576 -21.14 -6.40 -40.36
CA LYS A 576 -21.57 -7.44 -41.28
C LYS A 576 -22.75 -8.23 -40.73
N TYR A 577 -22.64 -8.75 -39.51
CA TYR A 577 -23.71 -9.55 -38.90
C TYR A 577 -24.95 -8.72 -38.60
N LYS A 578 -24.78 -7.47 -38.19
CA LYS A 578 -25.92 -6.53 -38.07
C LYS A 578 -26.66 -6.37 -39.38
N ALA A 579 -25.96 -6.20 -40.50
CA ALA A 579 -26.58 -6.07 -41.82
C ALA A 579 -27.24 -7.38 -42.28
N GLU A 580 -26.61 -8.54 -42.04
CA GLU A 580 -27.17 -9.85 -42.34
C GLU A 580 -28.46 -10.12 -41.59
N ILE A 581 -28.43 -9.85 -40.25
CA ILE A 581 -29.63 -10.00 -39.42
C ILE A 581 -30.74 -9.06 -39.87
N ALA A 582 -30.40 -7.80 -40.15
CA ALA A 582 -31.37 -6.84 -40.69
C ALA A 582 -32.04 -7.36 -41.96
N GLY A 583 -31.28 -7.98 -42.89
CA GLY A 583 -31.81 -8.61 -44.09
C GLY A 583 -32.73 -9.81 -43.81
N LYS A 584 -32.34 -10.68 -42.88
CA LYS A 584 -33.12 -11.89 -42.51
C LYS A 584 -34.44 -11.58 -41.83
N ILE A 585 -34.52 -10.50 -41.07
CA ILE A 585 -35.72 -10.11 -40.31
C ILE A 585 -36.58 -9.06 -41.03
N ALA A 586 -36.18 -8.62 -42.24
CA ALA A 586 -36.90 -7.62 -42.97
C ALA A 586 -38.37 -8.04 -43.24
N GLY A 587 -39.31 -7.18 -42.82
CA GLY A 587 -40.74 -7.44 -42.97
C GLY A 587 -41.36 -8.36 -41.92
N LEU A 588 -40.59 -8.90 -40.98
CA LEU A 588 -41.14 -9.67 -39.87
C LEU A 588 -41.67 -8.73 -38.78
N SER A 589 -42.84 -9.10 -38.22
CA SER A 589 -43.59 -8.24 -37.30
C SER A 589 -43.81 -8.88 -35.90
N SER A 590 -43.27 -10.09 -35.65
CA SER A 590 -43.34 -10.73 -34.32
C SER A 590 -41.99 -11.28 -33.91
N MET A 591 -41.77 -11.38 -32.60
CA MET A 591 -40.50 -11.91 -32.01
C MET A 591 -40.33 -13.40 -32.33
N GLU A 592 -41.40 -14.18 -32.36
CA GLU A 592 -41.42 -15.60 -32.71
C GLU A 592 -40.96 -15.82 -34.17
N ALA A 593 -41.46 -15.01 -35.09
CA ALA A 593 -41.04 -15.08 -36.49
C ALA A 593 -39.59 -14.70 -36.67
N ILE A 594 -39.11 -13.70 -35.94
CA ILE A 594 -37.70 -13.29 -35.90
C ILE A 594 -36.83 -14.40 -35.33
N ALA A 595 -37.21 -14.97 -34.20
CA ALA A 595 -36.51 -16.08 -33.56
C ALA A 595 -36.37 -17.29 -34.46
N GLN A 596 -37.47 -17.67 -35.14
CA GLN A 596 -37.48 -18.74 -36.13
C GLN A 596 -36.57 -18.45 -37.34
N ALA A 597 -36.59 -17.23 -37.86
CA ALA A 597 -35.74 -16.83 -38.97
C ALA A 597 -34.25 -16.81 -38.63
N LEU A 598 -33.91 -16.58 -37.35
CA LEU A 598 -32.55 -16.54 -36.85
C LEU A 598 -32.09 -17.88 -36.25
N GLY A 599 -33.01 -18.81 -36.00
CA GLY A 599 -32.71 -20.11 -35.35
C GLY A 599 -32.33 -19.96 -33.90
N VAL A 600 -32.93 -19.02 -33.17
CA VAL A 600 -32.70 -18.74 -31.74
C VAL A 600 -34.01 -18.74 -30.97
N GLU A 601 -33.94 -18.70 -29.66
CA GLU A 601 -35.10 -18.61 -28.78
C GLU A 601 -35.41 -17.15 -28.42
N VAL A 602 -36.68 -16.86 -28.13
CA VAL A 602 -37.10 -15.58 -27.57
C VAL A 602 -36.88 -15.62 -26.06
N GLU A 603 -36.06 -14.71 -25.55
CA GLU A 603 -35.90 -14.47 -24.11
C GLU A 603 -36.89 -13.38 -23.69
N THR A 604 -37.52 -13.60 -22.54
CA THR A 604 -38.47 -12.66 -21.93
C THR A 604 -37.96 -12.21 -20.59
N ASN A 605 -37.95 -10.90 -20.37
CA ASN A 605 -37.60 -10.33 -19.08
C ASN A 605 -38.67 -9.31 -18.68
N THR A 606 -39.21 -9.49 -17.48
CA THR A 606 -40.16 -8.56 -16.87
C THR A 606 -39.48 -7.69 -15.85
N ASP A 607 -39.81 -6.41 -15.81
CA ASP A 607 -39.21 -5.41 -14.90
C ASP A 607 -37.68 -5.30 -15.02
N LEU A 608 -37.14 -5.46 -16.22
CA LEU A 608 -35.72 -5.27 -16.47
C LEU A 608 -35.30 -3.84 -16.15
N ALA A 609 -34.45 -3.64 -15.14
CA ALA A 609 -33.94 -2.33 -14.77
C ALA A 609 -32.97 -1.79 -15.84
N LEU A 610 -33.22 -0.60 -16.36
CA LEU A 610 -32.39 0.01 -17.42
C LEU A 610 -31.01 0.45 -16.91
N ALA A 611 -30.84 0.64 -15.60
CA ALA A 611 -29.56 0.90 -14.98
C ALA A 611 -28.79 -0.37 -14.54
N SER A 612 -29.23 -1.57 -14.96
CA SER A 612 -28.62 -2.84 -14.56
C SER A 612 -27.21 -3.00 -15.15
N PRO A 613 -26.17 -3.16 -14.30
CA PRO A 613 -24.82 -3.46 -14.77
C PRO A 613 -24.67 -4.92 -15.27
N MET A 614 -25.66 -5.77 -15.03
CA MET A 614 -25.63 -7.21 -15.40
C MET A 614 -26.11 -7.46 -16.83
N VAL A 615 -26.66 -6.46 -17.50
CA VAL A 615 -27.17 -6.57 -18.85
C VAL A 615 -26.24 -5.85 -19.82
N GLU A 616 -26.03 -6.46 -20.99
CA GLU A 616 -25.12 -5.88 -21.97
C GLU A 616 -25.58 -4.47 -22.39
N PRO A 617 -24.68 -3.46 -22.40
CA PRO A 617 -25.04 -2.09 -22.74
C PRO A 617 -25.70 -1.92 -24.09
N ALA A 618 -25.35 -2.77 -25.08
CA ALA A 618 -25.99 -2.74 -26.40
C ALA A 618 -27.48 -3.11 -26.34
N LEU A 619 -27.86 -4.10 -25.55
CA LEU A 619 -29.24 -4.48 -25.29
C LEU A 619 -29.98 -3.37 -24.53
N LEU A 620 -29.42 -2.84 -23.48
CA LEU A 620 -30.00 -1.72 -22.72
C LEU A 620 -30.22 -0.50 -23.59
N GLY A 621 -29.21 -0.11 -24.38
CA GLY A 621 -29.33 1.00 -25.34
C GLY A 621 -30.42 0.77 -26.39
N THR A 622 -30.57 -0.47 -26.85
CA THR A 622 -31.63 -0.86 -27.79
C THR A 622 -33.00 -0.72 -27.14
N ILE A 623 -33.19 -1.19 -25.94
CA ILE A 623 -34.44 -1.08 -25.18
C ILE A 623 -34.78 0.39 -24.91
N LEU A 624 -33.80 1.19 -24.50
CA LEU A 624 -33.99 2.63 -24.26
C LEU A 624 -34.49 3.37 -25.52
N ALA A 625 -33.88 3.09 -26.66
CA ALA A 625 -34.18 3.74 -27.92
C ALA A 625 -35.49 3.26 -28.58
N THR A 626 -36.04 2.11 -28.13
CA THR A 626 -37.23 1.52 -28.74
C THR A 626 -38.49 1.96 -28.00
N GLU A 627 -39.50 2.43 -28.71
CA GLU A 627 -40.80 2.78 -28.16
C GLU A 627 -41.57 1.54 -27.67
N SER A 628 -42.41 1.73 -26.66
CA SER A 628 -43.30 0.66 -26.18
C SER A 628 -44.23 0.14 -27.31
N GLY A 629 -44.38 -1.16 -27.40
CA GLY A 629 -45.12 -1.87 -28.43
C GLY A 629 -44.37 -2.04 -29.76
N LYS A 630 -43.11 -1.57 -29.88
CA LYS A 630 -42.30 -1.66 -31.09
C LYS A 630 -41.16 -2.69 -30.95
N ILE A 631 -40.77 -3.19 -32.14
CA ILE A 631 -39.58 -4.02 -32.31
C ILE A 631 -38.43 -3.12 -32.78
N SER A 632 -37.25 -3.30 -32.18
CA SER A 632 -36.06 -2.52 -32.50
C SER A 632 -35.45 -2.91 -33.84
N ALA A 633 -34.63 -2.03 -34.39
CA ALA A 633 -33.63 -2.44 -35.36
C ALA A 633 -32.56 -3.35 -34.73
N PRO A 634 -31.89 -4.23 -35.52
CA PRO A 634 -30.76 -5.01 -35.02
C PRO A 634 -29.66 -4.12 -34.48
N THR A 635 -29.13 -4.43 -33.29
CA THR A 635 -28.05 -3.72 -32.66
C THR A 635 -26.94 -4.70 -32.34
N ALA A 636 -25.71 -4.39 -32.77
CA ALA A 636 -24.54 -5.20 -32.51
C ALA A 636 -24.04 -4.95 -31.07
N GLY A 637 -23.86 -6.02 -30.35
CA GLY A 637 -23.26 -6.05 -29.03
C GLY A 637 -21.91 -6.80 -29.01
N ILE A 638 -21.41 -7.10 -27.82
CA ILE A 638 -20.17 -7.86 -27.63
C ILE A 638 -20.39 -9.34 -27.96
N LEU A 639 -21.50 -9.91 -27.50
CA LEU A 639 -21.78 -11.36 -27.61
C LEU A 639 -22.49 -11.72 -28.93
N GLY A 640 -23.22 -10.80 -29.52
CA GLY A 640 -24.03 -11.04 -30.68
C GLY A 640 -24.82 -9.81 -31.14
N VAL A 641 -25.74 -10.03 -32.04
CA VAL A 641 -26.69 -8.99 -32.55
C VAL A 641 -28.02 -9.19 -31.83
N TYR A 642 -28.48 -8.13 -31.20
CA TYR A 642 -29.74 -8.09 -30.45
C TYR A 642 -30.87 -7.49 -31.29
N VAL A 643 -32.06 -8.06 -31.16
CA VAL A 643 -33.32 -7.45 -31.56
C VAL A 643 -34.29 -7.56 -30.39
N ALA A 644 -34.84 -6.46 -29.95
CA ALA A 644 -35.71 -6.41 -28.79
C ALA A 644 -37.08 -5.84 -29.14
N LYS A 645 -38.12 -6.37 -28.53
CA LYS A 645 -39.45 -5.77 -28.50
C LYS A 645 -39.72 -5.26 -27.09
N VAL A 646 -40.00 -4.00 -26.98
CA VAL A 646 -40.34 -3.38 -25.70
C VAL A 646 -41.87 -3.43 -25.55
N ASN A 647 -42.35 -4.30 -24.67
CA ASN A 647 -43.79 -4.45 -24.41
C ASN A 647 -44.33 -3.27 -23.58
N ALA A 648 -43.62 -2.88 -22.55
CA ALA A 648 -43.94 -1.74 -21.69
C ALA A 648 -42.68 -1.13 -21.09
N LYS A 649 -42.69 0.16 -20.82
CA LYS A 649 -41.76 0.84 -19.92
C LYS A 649 -42.57 1.32 -18.72
N LYS A 650 -42.00 1.13 -17.53
CA LYS A 650 -42.62 1.48 -16.25
C LYS A 650 -41.70 2.41 -15.50
N ASP A 651 -42.25 3.49 -14.97
CA ASP A 651 -41.54 4.41 -14.11
C ASP A 651 -41.81 4.02 -12.66
N ASN A 652 -40.78 3.71 -11.94
CA ASN A 652 -40.81 3.40 -10.51
C ASN A 652 -40.37 4.64 -9.70
N ALA A 653 -40.32 4.51 -8.38
CA ALA A 653 -40.00 5.63 -7.49
C ALA A 653 -39.05 5.21 -6.34
N TYR A 654 -38.23 4.18 -6.56
CA TYR A 654 -37.28 3.70 -5.53
C TYR A 654 -35.98 4.48 -5.52
N TYR A 655 -35.60 5.13 -6.63
CA TYR A 655 -34.44 6.01 -6.71
C TYR A 655 -34.92 7.47 -6.60
N THR A 656 -34.50 8.15 -5.57
CA THR A 656 -35.01 9.48 -5.18
C THR A 656 -34.17 10.63 -5.75
N GLU A 657 -34.65 11.85 -5.60
CA GLU A 657 -33.87 13.05 -5.91
C GLU A 657 -32.61 13.16 -5.03
N GLU A 658 -32.70 12.73 -3.76
CA GLU A 658 -31.57 12.70 -2.85
C GLU A 658 -30.50 11.71 -3.31
N ASP A 659 -30.89 10.52 -3.76
CA ASP A 659 -29.97 9.52 -4.34
C ASP A 659 -29.26 10.06 -5.58
N ALA A 660 -29.97 10.74 -6.47
CA ALA A 660 -29.40 11.35 -7.66
C ALA A 660 -28.38 12.45 -7.32
N ARG A 661 -28.71 13.31 -6.36
CA ARG A 661 -27.80 14.36 -5.89
C ARG A 661 -26.58 13.79 -5.17
N MET A 662 -26.75 12.75 -4.37
CA MET A 662 -25.66 12.04 -3.69
C MET A 662 -24.71 11.39 -4.72
N TYR A 663 -25.25 10.74 -5.75
CA TYR A 663 -24.45 10.18 -6.83
C TYR A 663 -23.61 11.25 -7.55
N ASP A 664 -24.23 12.39 -7.91
CA ASP A 664 -23.54 13.51 -8.54
C ASP A 664 -22.44 14.09 -7.63
N ALA A 665 -22.71 14.20 -6.33
CA ALA A 665 -21.71 14.64 -5.35
C ALA A 665 -20.53 13.69 -5.24
N GLN A 666 -20.77 12.37 -5.21
CA GLN A 666 -19.72 11.36 -5.22
C GLN A 666 -18.88 11.42 -6.48
N LYS A 667 -19.53 11.60 -7.66
CA LYS A 667 -18.84 11.76 -8.93
C LYS A 667 -17.98 13.03 -8.95
N ALA A 668 -18.48 14.13 -8.41
CA ALA A 668 -17.72 15.38 -8.28
C ALA A 668 -16.48 15.19 -7.37
N GLN A 669 -16.63 14.50 -6.25
CA GLN A 669 -15.54 14.17 -5.34
C GLN A 669 -14.51 13.26 -6.01
N TYR A 670 -14.95 12.23 -6.72
CA TYR A 670 -14.05 11.37 -7.49
C TYR A 670 -13.27 12.17 -8.54
N THR A 671 -13.94 13.09 -9.27
CA THR A 671 -13.28 13.98 -10.21
C THR A 671 -12.22 14.83 -9.55
N ALA A 672 -12.52 15.39 -8.38
CA ALA A 672 -11.56 16.19 -7.59
C ALA A 672 -10.31 15.38 -7.20
N GLN A 673 -10.47 14.09 -6.88
CA GLN A 673 -9.35 13.19 -6.55
C GLN A 673 -8.44 12.91 -7.75
N GLN A 674 -8.96 12.95 -8.99
CA GLN A 674 -8.17 12.72 -10.20
C GLN A 674 -7.31 13.91 -10.63
N VAL A 675 -7.46 15.06 -10.00
CA VAL A 675 -6.78 16.30 -10.38
C VAL A 675 -5.28 16.20 -10.23
N VAL A 676 -4.78 15.68 -9.10
CA VAL A 676 -3.34 15.58 -8.84
C VAL A 676 -2.67 14.58 -9.79
N PRO A 677 -3.19 13.37 -10.00
CA PRO A 677 -2.70 12.47 -11.05
C PRO A 677 -2.65 13.12 -12.44
N ALA A 678 -3.70 13.85 -12.84
CA ALA A 678 -3.74 14.57 -14.10
C ALA A 678 -2.69 15.70 -14.16
N MET A 679 -2.49 16.42 -13.06
CA MET A 679 -1.42 17.43 -12.97
C MET A 679 -0.04 16.79 -13.13
N MET A 680 0.21 15.64 -12.52
CA MET A 680 1.49 14.92 -12.65
C MET A 680 1.77 14.54 -14.11
N GLU A 681 0.77 14.05 -14.82
CA GLU A 681 0.89 13.72 -16.24
C GLU A 681 1.15 14.96 -17.09
N LEU A 682 0.38 16.05 -16.89
CA LEU A 682 0.52 17.31 -17.64
C LEU A 682 1.84 18.06 -17.39
N ASN A 683 2.45 17.85 -16.23
CA ASN A 683 3.71 18.49 -15.84
C ASN A 683 4.94 17.58 -16.03
N ASP A 684 4.81 16.49 -16.76
CA ASP A 684 5.88 15.52 -17.04
C ASP A 684 6.64 15.10 -15.77
N VAL A 685 5.88 14.74 -14.71
CA VAL A 685 6.48 14.26 -13.48
C VAL A 685 7.12 12.89 -13.72
N THR A 686 8.40 12.78 -13.42
CA THR A 686 9.14 11.52 -13.49
C THR A 686 9.63 11.14 -12.10
N ASP A 687 9.33 9.93 -11.67
CA ASP A 687 9.78 9.35 -10.41
C ASP A 687 10.74 8.20 -10.68
N ASN A 688 12.00 8.37 -10.27
CA ASN A 688 13.06 7.38 -10.44
C ASN A 688 13.56 6.85 -9.09
N ARG A 689 12.83 7.10 -8.00
CA ARG A 689 13.25 6.70 -6.64
C ARG A 689 13.57 5.22 -6.53
N GLU A 690 12.84 4.37 -7.22
CA GLU A 690 13.05 2.92 -7.25
C GLU A 690 14.44 2.48 -7.76
N ARG A 691 15.17 3.38 -8.43
CA ARG A 691 16.56 3.12 -8.85
C ARG A 691 17.58 3.27 -7.72
N PHE A 692 17.20 3.96 -6.66
CA PHE A 692 18.10 4.35 -5.58
C PHE A 692 17.77 3.67 -4.25
N PHE A 693 16.51 3.25 -4.08
CA PHE A 693 16.01 2.75 -2.80
C PHE A 693 15.32 1.39 -2.90
#